data_dbe25fc0048e949cdf8df59f57c1841d
#
_entry.id   dbe25fc0048e949cdf8df59f57c1841d
#
_cell.length_a   1.000
_cell.length_b   1.000
_cell.length_c   1.000
_cell.angle_alpha   90.00
_cell.angle_beta   90.00
_cell.angle_gamma   90.00
#
_symmetry.space_group_name_H-M   'P 1'
#
loop_
_entity.id
_entity.type
_entity.pdbx_description
1 polymer ?
#
loop_
_entity_poly.entity_id
_entity_poly.type
_entity_poly.pdbx_seq_one_letter_code
_entity_poly.pdbx_strand_id
1 'polypeptide(L)'
;MSEEANKEEKKNQYSADSIQALEGMEHVRMRPSMYIGDVGVRGLHHLVYEVVDNSIDEAMGGHCDTISVVINEDNSITTRDNGRGIPVDLHKKEGISALEVVMTKIGAGGKFDKDSYKVSGGLHGVGVSVVNALSDNLKATVYRDGKIWEQEYERGKAMYPVKSIGETDERGTMVTFHPDSQIFQQSIEYSYETLANRMRELSFLNKGVTITITDKRQKDDKGEYISEIFYSDEGLKEFVKFLDGNRESLIQNVISMEGEKNDIPVEVAMIYNTSYTENLHSYVNNINTHEGGTHLSGFRRGLTTTLKKYADASGMLEKLKFEVQGDDFREGLTAIVSVKVAEPQFEGQTKTKLGNREVSAAVSQAVSEMLSNYLEEHPDDAKIIVQKVILAAQARHAATKAREMVQRKTVMSIGGLPGKLSDCSEQDPTQCEVFLVEGDSAGGTAKMGRDRKFQAILPLRGKILNVEKAMQHKVFENEEIKNIYTALGVTIGTEEDSKALNLDKLRYHKVVIMCDADVDGSHIETLILTFFFRYMRELIESGHVYIATPPLYLVKKGSKKRYAWSDKERDEIADSYSGGVSIQRYKGLGEMNAEQLWDTTMNPEFRTLRLIQIDNATETDRVFSMLMGDEVPPRREFIEKNAVYANIDA
;
A
#
# COMPACT_ATOMS: atom_id res chain seq x y z
N MET A 1 -58.54 1.21 -5.00
CA MET A 1 -57.58 0.93 -3.89
C MET A 1 -57.16 -0.55 -3.78
N SER A 2 -57.67 -1.49 -4.60
CA SER A 2 -57.35 -2.92 -4.53
C SER A 2 -56.35 -3.43 -5.62
N GLU A 3 -56.13 -2.70 -6.69
CA GLU A 3 -55.20 -3.12 -7.74
C GLU A 3 -53.78 -2.56 -7.57
N GLU A 4 -53.60 -1.41 -6.95
CA GLU A 4 -52.28 -0.84 -6.64
C GLU A 4 -51.62 -1.53 -5.44
N ALA A 5 -52.39 -1.90 -4.40
CA ALA A 5 -51.88 -2.68 -3.29
C ALA A 5 -51.42 -4.09 -3.70
N ASN A 6 -52.11 -4.71 -4.66
CA ASN A 6 -51.70 -6.03 -5.20
C ASN A 6 -50.48 -5.97 -6.14
N LYS A 7 -50.14 -4.78 -6.68
CA LYS A 7 -48.87 -4.56 -7.44
C LYS A 7 -47.68 -4.29 -6.54
N GLU A 8 -47.88 -3.67 -5.38
CA GLU A 8 -46.79 -3.45 -4.40
C GLU A 8 -46.44 -4.73 -3.63
N GLU A 9 -47.43 -5.58 -3.28
CA GLU A 9 -47.14 -6.88 -2.64
C GLU A 9 -46.43 -7.86 -3.57
N LYS A 10 -46.65 -7.82 -4.89
CA LYS A 10 -45.88 -8.64 -5.86
C LYS A 10 -44.43 -8.19 -6.07
N LYS A 11 -44.08 -6.95 -5.71
CA LYS A 11 -42.70 -6.43 -5.82
C LYS A 11 -41.78 -6.90 -4.71
N ASN A 12 -42.28 -7.43 -3.61
CA ASN A 12 -41.51 -7.86 -2.44
C ASN A 12 -41.48 -9.38 -2.22
N GLN A 13 -42.00 -10.19 -3.15
CA GLN A 13 -41.87 -11.64 -3.04
C GLN A 13 -40.54 -12.11 -3.67
N TYR A 14 -39.60 -12.61 -2.84
CA TYR A 14 -38.39 -13.31 -3.29
C TYR A 14 -38.84 -14.62 -3.97
N SER A 15 -38.79 -14.64 -5.30
CA SER A 15 -39.17 -15.76 -6.15
C SER A 15 -38.05 -16.15 -7.09
N ALA A 16 -38.16 -17.25 -7.81
CA ALA A 16 -37.18 -17.66 -8.81
C ALA A 16 -36.90 -16.56 -9.86
N ASP A 17 -37.92 -15.75 -10.20
CA ASP A 17 -37.78 -14.62 -11.13
C ASP A 17 -36.94 -13.45 -10.58
N SER A 18 -36.72 -13.40 -9.26
CA SER A 18 -35.87 -12.40 -8.62
C SER A 18 -34.36 -12.81 -8.60
N ILE A 19 -34.07 -14.05 -8.98
CA ILE A 19 -32.70 -14.56 -9.09
C ILE A 19 -32.14 -14.20 -10.47
N GLN A 20 -31.16 -13.26 -10.48
CA GLN A 20 -30.44 -12.90 -11.70
C GLN A 20 -29.14 -13.70 -11.78
N ALA A 21 -28.95 -14.44 -12.88
CA ALA A 21 -27.68 -15.07 -13.22
C ALA A 21 -26.88 -14.09 -14.11
N LEU A 22 -25.83 -13.49 -13.56
CA LEU A 22 -24.92 -12.62 -14.31
C LEU A 22 -23.75 -13.45 -14.82
N GLU A 23 -23.43 -13.33 -16.09
CA GLU A 23 -22.32 -14.06 -16.71
C GLU A 23 -21.30 -13.11 -17.34
N GLY A 24 -20.01 -13.53 -17.32
CA GLY A 24 -18.93 -12.86 -18.05
C GLY A 24 -18.77 -11.39 -17.69
N MET A 25 -18.73 -10.53 -18.71
CA MET A 25 -18.46 -9.09 -18.58
C MET A 25 -19.52 -8.33 -17.77
N GLU A 26 -20.76 -8.77 -17.80
CA GLU A 26 -21.83 -8.14 -17.02
C GLU A 26 -21.60 -8.32 -15.51
N HIS A 27 -21.15 -9.51 -15.09
CA HIS A 27 -20.79 -9.76 -13.70
C HIS A 27 -19.63 -8.88 -13.23
N VAL A 28 -18.59 -8.71 -14.08
CA VAL A 28 -17.45 -7.82 -13.77
C VAL A 28 -17.93 -6.38 -13.55
N ARG A 29 -18.76 -5.86 -14.45
CA ARG A 29 -19.28 -4.49 -14.38
C ARG A 29 -20.20 -4.27 -13.17
N MET A 30 -20.97 -5.27 -12.79
CA MET A 30 -21.87 -5.19 -11.62
C MET A 30 -21.13 -5.35 -10.28
N ARG A 31 -20.01 -6.04 -10.26
CA ARG A 31 -19.21 -6.33 -9.04
C ARG A 31 -17.71 -6.12 -9.29
N PRO A 32 -17.28 -4.91 -9.70
CA PRO A 32 -15.90 -4.66 -10.08
C PRO A 32 -14.92 -4.89 -8.93
N SER A 33 -15.29 -4.58 -7.69
CA SER A 33 -14.43 -4.75 -6.52
C SER A 33 -14.02 -6.20 -6.26
N MET A 34 -14.77 -7.19 -6.75
CA MET A 34 -14.36 -8.61 -6.65
C MET A 34 -13.12 -8.93 -7.50
N TYR A 35 -12.85 -8.11 -8.53
CA TYR A 35 -11.77 -8.34 -9.49
C TYR A 35 -10.60 -7.39 -9.31
N ILE A 36 -10.84 -6.13 -8.92
CA ILE A 36 -9.82 -5.09 -8.80
C ILE A 36 -9.66 -4.54 -7.38
N GLY A 37 -10.36 -5.12 -6.38
CA GLY A 37 -10.29 -4.75 -4.97
C GLY A 37 -11.21 -3.60 -4.60
N ASP A 38 -11.13 -2.45 -5.25
CA ASP A 38 -12.01 -1.30 -5.06
C ASP A 38 -12.29 -0.57 -6.39
N VAL A 39 -13.17 0.42 -6.37
CA VAL A 39 -13.50 1.28 -7.54
C VAL A 39 -13.01 2.72 -7.38
N GLY A 40 -12.14 2.97 -6.42
CA GLY A 40 -11.46 4.24 -6.24
C GLY A 40 -10.14 4.31 -7.02
N VAL A 41 -9.27 5.23 -6.61
CA VAL A 41 -7.98 5.48 -7.27
C VAL A 41 -7.10 4.23 -7.31
N ARG A 42 -7.10 3.40 -6.27
CA ARG A 42 -6.33 2.15 -6.22
C ARG A 42 -6.79 1.16 -7.29
N GLY A 43 -8.10 0.90 -7.38
CA GLY A 43 -8.67 0.02 -8.40
C GLY A 43 -8.45 0.55 -9.82
N LEU A 44 -8.46 1.88 -9.99
CA LEU A 44 -8.13 2.52 -11.27
C LEU A 44 -6.70 2.18 -11.71
N HIS A 45 -5.70 2.34 -10.84
CA HIS A 45 -4.30 1.99 -11.13
C HIS A 45 -4.12 0.49 -11.36
N HIS A 46 -4.91 -0.36 -10.70
CA HIS A 46 -4.87 -1.80 -10.88
C HIS A 46 -5.15 -2.23 -12.33
N LEU A 47 -5.99 -1.49 -13.07
CA LEU A 47 -6.20 -1.74 -14.51
C LEU A 47 -4.89 -1.66 -15.30
N VAL A 48 -4.04 -0.68 -15.00
CA VAL A 48 -2.73 -0.54 -15.64
C VAL A 48 -1.82 -1.71 -15.29
N TYR A 49 -1.82 -2.11 -14.00
CA TYR A 49 -1.00 -3.24 -13.54
C TYR A 49 -1.36 -4.53 -14.26
N GLU A 50 -2.65 -4.83 -14.46
CA GLU A 50 -3.07 -6.03 -15.17
C GLU A 50 -2.60 -6.08 -16.63
N VAL A 51 -2.51 -4.93 -17.32
CA VAL A 51 -2.00 -4.87 -18.69
C VAL A 51 -0.47 -4.98 -18.70
N VAL A 52 0.22 -4.26 -17.82
CA VAL A 52 1.69 -4.29 -17.72
C VAL A 52 2.17 -5.68 -17.28
N ASP A 53 1.51 -6.33 -16.33
CA ASP A 53 1.86 -7.66 -15.85
C ASP A 53 1.79 -8.71 -16.99
N ASN A 54 0.95 -8.52 -18.01
CA ASN A 54 0.95 -9.38 -19.20
C ASN A 54 2.23 -9.19 -20.03
N SER A 55 2.72 -7.97 -20.17
CA SER A 55 3.99 -7.69 -20.84
C SER A 55 5.19 -8.22 -20.04
N ILE A 56 5.12 -8.14 -18.70
CA ILE A 56 6.11 -8.74 -17.80
C ILE A 56 6.12 -10.27 -17.88
N ASP A 57 4.95 -10.92 -18.04
CA ASP A 57 4.88 -12.37 -18.24
C ASP A 57 5.57 -12.80 -19.56
N GLU A 58 5.48 -11.99 -20.63
CA GLU A 58 6.26 -12.18 -21.85
C GLU A 58 7.78 -12.02 -21.59
N ALA A 59 8.17 -11.06 -20.75
CA ALA A 59 9.57 -10.87 -20.37
C ALA A 59 10.10 -12.05 -19.52
N MET A 60 9.33 -12.54 -18.55
CA MET A 60 9.66 -13.74 -17.77
C MET A 60 9.78 -15.00 -18.67
N GLY A 61 9.02 -15.05 -19.76
CA GLY A 61 9.14 -16.08 -20.80
C GLY A 61 10.36 -15.90 -21.70
N GLY A 62 11.13 -14.84 -21.55
CA GLY A 62 12.30 -14.53 -22.39
C GLY A 62 11.95 -13.98 -23.79
N HIS A 63 10.73 -13.46 -23.96
CA HIS A 63 10.23 -13.02 -25.27
C HIS A 63 10.10 -11.51 -25.39
N CYS A 64 10.24 -10.75 -24.30
CA CYS A 64 10.11 -9.29 -24.23
C CYS A 64 11.26 -8.70 -23.41
N ASP A 65 11.83 -7.59 -23.88
CA ASP A 65 12.87 -6.83 -23.18
C ASP A 65 12.56 -5.32 -23.10
N THR A 66 11.49 -4.88 -23.77
CA THR A 66 11.11 -3.47 -23.83
C THR A 66 9.61 -3.30 -23.65
N ILE A 67 9.23 -2.50 -22.65
CA ILE A 67 7.84 -2.18 -22.32
C ILE A 67 7.71 -0.65 -22.24
N SER A 68 6.68 -0.10 -22.86
CA SER A 68 6.35 1.31 -22.73
C SER A 68 4.93 1.52 -22.21
N VAL A 69 4.78 2.45 -21.27
CA VAL A 69 3.50 2.86 -20.70
C VAL A 69 3.32 4.36 -20.95
N VAL A 70 2.20 4.75 -21.49
CA VAL A 70 1.91 6.15 -21.81
C VAL A 70 0.57 6.55 -21.20
N ILE A 71 0.56 7.60 -20.39
CA ILE A 71 -0.65 8.29 -19.98
C ILE A 71 -0.94 9.34 -21.04
N ASN A 72 -2.00 9.16 -21.80
CA ASN A 72 -2.35 10.05 -22.90
C ASN A 72 -3.04 11.34 -22.40
N GLU A 73 -3.16 12.34 -23.30
CA GLU A 73 -3.78 13.64 -22.97
C GLU A 73 -5.25 13.52 -22.55
N ASP A 74 -5.97 12.53 -23.09
CA ASP A 74 -7.35 12.19 -22.75
C ASP A 74 -7.47 11.30 -21.51
N ASN A 75 -6.37 11.08 -20.81
CA ASN A 75 -6.27 10.20 -19.65
C ASN A 75 -6.51 8.71 -19.96
N SER A 76 -6.43 8.27 -21.22
CA SER A 76 -6.31 6.87 -21.57
C SER A 76 -4.89 6.37 -21.31
N ILE A 77 -4.73 5.06 -21.13
CA ILE A 77 -3.42 4.41 -20.98
C ILE A 77 -3.11 3.61 -22.24
N THR A 78 -1.89 3.78 -22.74
CA THR A 78 -1.33 2.91 -23.78
C THR A 78 -0.15 2.12 -23.20
N THR A 79 -0.25 0.80 -23.23
CA THR A 79 0.88 -0.10 -22.88
C THR A 79 1.30 -0.85 -24.14
N ARG A 80 2.61 -0.89 -24.41
CA ARG A 80 3.19 -1.61 -25.56
C ARG A 80 4.37 -2.45 -25.11
N ASP A 81 4.44 -3.68 -25.56
CA ASP A 81 5.60 -4.57 -25.42
C ASP A 81 6.13 -5.02 -26.80
N ASN A 82 7.34 -5.58 -26.81
CA ASN A 82 7.95 -6.21 -27.96
C ASN A 82 7.96 -7.76 -27.86
N GLY A 83 6.99 -8.32 -27.16
CA GLY A 83 6.80 -9.75 -26.98
C GLY A 83 6.37 -10.50 -28.25
N ARG A 84 5.83 -11.70 -28.07
CA ARG A 84 5.38 -12.56 -29.21
C ARG A 84 4.12 -12.04 -29.90
N GLY A 85 3.37 -11.15 -29.26
CA GLY A 85 2.03 -10.74 -29.69
C GLY A 85 0.96 -11.81 -29.41
N ILE A 86 -0.22 -11.37 -28.97
CA ILE A 86 -1.36 -12.26 -28.71
C ILE A 86 -1.75 -12.98 -30.01
N PRO A 87 -2.01 -14.31 -30.01
CA PRO A 87 -2.50 -15.02 -31.20
C PRO A 87 -3.79 -14.42 -31.74
N VAL A 88 -3.88 -14.29 -33.07
CA VAL A 88 -5.05 -13.72 -33.78
C VAL A 88 -5.84 -14.74 -34.57
N ASP A 89 -5.32 -15.97 -34.64
CA ASP A 89 -5.96 -17.08 -35.33
C ASP A 89 -7.32 -17.45 -34.73
N LEU A 90 -8.14 -18.13 -35.50
CA LEU A 90 -9.46 -18.59 -35.08
C LEU A 90 -9.34 -19.63 -33.97
N HIS A 91 -9.94 -19.34 -32.80
CA HIS A 91 -10.02 -20.29 -31.70
C HIS A 91 -11.06 -21.37 -32.01
N LYS A 92 -10.61 -22.62 -32.19
CA LYS A 92 -11.42 -23.73 -32.70
C LYS A 92 -12.72 -24.00 -31.94
N LYS A 93 -12.73 -23.79 -30.63
CA LYS A 93 -13.89 -24.05 -29.77
C LYS A 93 -14.87 -22.88 -29.74
N GLU A 94 -14.36 -21.65 -29.71
CA GLU A 94 -15.17 -20.44 -29.52
C GLU A 94 -15.63 -19.84 -30.86
N GLY A 95 -14.99 -20.18 -31.99
CA GLY A 95 -15.38 -19.70 -33.32
C GLY A 95 -15.07 -18.22 -33.60
N ILE A 96 -14.33 -17.57 -32.73
CA ILE A 96 -13.83 -16.19 -32.83
C ILE A 96 -12.30 -16.19 -32.74
N SER A 97 -11.64 -15.03 -32.95
CA SER A 97 -10.18 -14.95 -32.88
C SER A 97 -9.70 -15.20 -31.43
N ALA A 98 -8.49 -15.75 -31.27
CA ALA A 98 -7.89 -15.96 -29.97
C ALA A 98 -7.71 -14.62 -29.23
N LEU A 99 -7.40 -13.50 -29.93
CA LEU A 99 -7.39 -12.16 -29.37
C LEU A 99 -8.74 -11.80 -28.74
N GLU A 100 -9.83 -11.98 -29.47
CA GLU A 100 -11.17 -11.70 -28.98
C GLU A 100 -11.54 -12.58 -27.78
N VAL A 101 -11.16 -13.86 -27.79
CA VAL A 101 -11.36 -14.78 -26.66
C VAL A 101 -10.67 -14.24 -25.41
N VAL A 102 -9.38 -13.86 -25.51
CA VAL A 102 -8.60 -13.32 -24.37
C VAL A 102 -9.19 -12.02 -23.86
N MET A 103 -9.68 -11.16 -24.76
CA MET A 103 -10.22 -9.84 -24.38
C MET A 103 -11.65 -9.89 -23.82
N THR A 104 -12.45 -10.93 -24.17
CA THR A 104 -13.89 -10.94 -23.86
C THR A 104 -14.35 -12.12 -23.01
N LYS A 105 -13.51 -13.12 -22.77
CA LYS A 105 -13.89 -14.29 -21.97
C LYS A 105 -13.12 -14.35 -20.66
N ILE A 106 -13.86 -14.49 -19.56
CA ILE A 106 -13.28 -14.75 -18.24
C ILE A 106 -12.76 -16.19 -18.19
N GLY A 107 -11.57 -16.40 -17.63
CA GLY A 107 -10.94 -17.73 -17.56
C GLY A 107 -10.36 -18.19 -18.88
N ALA A 108 -10.03 -17.27 -19.79
CA ALA A 108 -9.37 -17.55 -21.05
C ALA A 108 -7.95 -16.96 -21.08
N GLY A 109 -6.99 -17.72 -21.60
CA GLY A 109 -5.61 -17.25 -21.78
C GLY A 109 -4.62 -18.37 -22.04
N GLY A 110 -3.48 -18.04 -22.66
CA GLY A 110 -2.39 -18.97 -22.96
C GLY A 110 -1.61 -19.44 -21.72
N LYS A 111 -1.82 -18.81 -20.58
CA LYS A 111 -1.08 -19.07 -19.32
C LYS A 111 -1.56 -20.35 -18.60
N PHE A 112 -2.64 -20.96 -19.05
CA PHE A 112 -3.07 -22.30 -18.62
C PHE A 112 -2.24 -23.43 -19.26
N ASP A 113 -1.50 -23.12 -20.33
CA ASP A 113 -0.60 -24.06 -20.99
C ASP A 113 0.83 -23.90 -20.44
N LYS A 114 1.29 -24.92 -19.72
CA LYS A 114 2.62 -24.95 -19.08
C LYS A 114 3.78 -24.99 -20.07
N ASP A 115 3.54 -25.45 -21.29
CA ASP A 115 4.56 -25.46 -22.35
C ASP A 115 4.80 -24.04 -22.88
N SER A 116 3.77 -23.17 -22.83
CA SER A 116 3.84 -21.78 -23.28
C SER A 116 4.36 -20.83 -22.20
N TYR A 117 4.03 -21.09 -20.91
CA TYR A 117 4.46 -20.28 -19.76
C TYR A 117 4.75 -21.18 -18.55
N LYS A 118 6.04 -21.38 -18.26
CA LYS A 118 6.46 -22.15 -17.06
C LYS A 118 6.11 -21.45 -15.77
N VAL A 119 6.21 -20.13 -15.76
CA VAL A 119 5.92 -19.24 -14.63
C VAL A 119 5.21 -18.00 -15.17
N SER A 120 4.16 -17.57 -14.52
CA SER A 120 3.46 -16.31 -14.85
C SER A 120 2.85 -15.68 -13.60
N GLY A 121 2.69 -14.35 -13.61
CA GLY A 121 1.93 -13.61 -12.60
C GLY A 121 0.41 -13.71 -12.85
N GLY A 122 0.00 -13.79 -14.12
CA GLY A 122 -1.39 -13.93 -14.52
C GLY A 122 -1.85 -15.39 -14.49
N LEU A 123 -2.63 -15.76 -13.48
CA LEU A 123 -3.05 -17.16 -13.23
C LEU A 123 -4.50 -17.45 -13.58
N HIS A 124 -5.37 -16.47 -13.46
CA HIS A 124 -6.82 -16.68 -13.51
C HIS A 124 -7.42 -16.46 -14.90
N GLY A 125 -6.63 -15.94 -15.88
CA GLY A 125 -7.12 -15.62 -17.21
C GLY A 125 -8.22 -14.56 -17.22
N VAL A 126 -8.15 -13.60 -16.29
CA VAL A 126 -9.19 -12.58 -16.12
C VAL A 126 -8.68 -11.14 -16.28
N GLY A 127 -7.39 -10.87 -16.11
CA GLY A 127 -6.84 -9.52 -16.00
C GLY A 127 -7.25 -8.60 -17.14
N VAL A 128 -6.82 -8.86 -18.37
CA VAL A 128 -7.12 -7.97 -19.51
C VAL A 128 -8.60 -7.94 -19.87
N SER A 129 -9.34 -9.04 -19.66
CA SER A 129 -10.79 -9.06 -19.89
C SER A 129 -11.55 -8.20 -18.85
N VAL A 130 -11.04 -8.12 -17.61
CA VAL A 130 -11.55 -7.21 -16.59
C VAL A 130 -11.26 -5.76 -16.97
N VAL A 131 -10.03 -5.45 -17.45
CA VAL A 131 -9.71 -4.11 -17.97
C VAL A 131 -10.67 -3.71 -19.08
N ASN A 132 -10.93 -4.61 -20.03
CA ASN A 132 -11.88 -4.39 -21.12
C ASN A 132 -13.30 -4.13 -20.60
N ALA A 133 -13.78 -4.93 -19.67
CA ALA A 133 -15.12 -4.76 -19.07
C ALA A 133 -15.30 -3.44 -18.33
N LEU A 134 -14.22 -2.93 -17.70
CA LEU A 134 -14.24 -1.70 -16.88
C LEU A 134 -13.77 -0.45 -17.64
N SER A 135 -13.53 -0.57 -18.95
CA SER A 135 -13.20 0.54 -19.85
C SER A 135 -14.40 0.89 -20.72
N ASP A 136 -14.62 2.16 -20.99
CA ASP A 136 -15.61 2.59 -21.96
C ASP A 136 -15.13 2.34 -23.40
N ASN A 137 -13.82 2.41 -23.63
CA ASN A 137 -13.18 2.05 -24.89
C ASN A 137 -11.87 1.32 -24.62
N LEU A 138 -11.62 0.24 -25.37
CA LEU A 138 -10.34 -0.46 -25.39
C LEU A 138 -9.97 -0.81 -26.83
N LYS A 139 -8.71 -0.59 -27.18
CA LYS A 139 -8.13 -0.93 -28.47
C LYS A 139 -6.93 -1.85 -28.28
N ALA A 140 -6.97 -3.02 -28.89
CA ALA A 140 -5.85 -3.94 -28.95
C ALA A 140 -5.22 -3.93 -30.35
N THR A 141 -3.92 -3.68 -30.42
CA THR A 141 -3.13 -3.77 -31.64
C THR A 141 -2.05 -4.83 -31.46
N VAL A 142 -1.98 -5.79 -32.34
CA VAL A 142 -1.03 -6.91 -32.27
C VAL A 142 -0.14 -6.89 -33.50
N TYR A 143 1.17 -6.91 -33.25
CA TYR A 143 2.23 -7.00 -34.25
C TYR A 143 2.72 -8.44 -34.31
N ARG A 144 2.25 -9.22 -35.31
CA ARG A 144 2.51 -10.64 -35.39
C ARG A 144 2.44 -11.16 -36.82
N ASP A 145 3.32 -12.09 -37.13
CA ASP A 145 3.36 -12.82 -38.41
C ASP A 145 3.42 -11.87 -39.63
N GLY A 146 4.24 -10.80 -39.52
CA GLY A 146 4.45 -9.82 -40.57
C GLY A 146 3.30 -8.83 -40.78
N LYS A 147 2.29 -8.82 -39.89
CA LYS A 147 1.10 -7.97 -40.00
C LYS A 147 0.78 -7.25 -38.71
N ILE A 148 0.10 -6.12 -38.90
CA ILE A 148 -0.52 -5.36 -37.80
C ILE A 148 -2.00 -5.75 -37.77
N TRP A 149 -2.44 -6.24 -36.64
CA TRP A 149 -3.82 -6.62 -36.37
C TRP A 149 -4.44 -5.65 -35.37
N GLU A 150 -5.72 -5.35 -35.55
CA GLU A 150 -6.45 -4.42 -34.69
C GLU A 150 -7.86 -4.91 -34.39
N GLN A 151 -8.29 -4.70 -33.14
CA GLN A 151 -9.67 -4.88 -32.70
C GLN A 151 -10.00 -3.87 -31.61
N GLU A 152 -11.18 -3.27 -31.69
CA GLU A 152 -11.69 -2.32 -30.69
C GLU A 152 -12.87 -2.90 -29.94
N TYR A 153 -13.02 -2.44 -28.70
CA TYR A 153 -14.02 -2.91 -27.77
C TYR A 153 -14.67 -1.74 -27.06
N GLU A 154 -15.96 -1.86 -26.76
CA GLU A 154 -16.71 -0.91 -25.94
C GLU A 154 -17.33 -1.69 -24.75
N ARG A 155 -16.95 -1.34 -23.53
CA ARG A 155 -17.44 -1.97 -22.29
C ARG A 155 -17.44 -3.49 -22.32
N GLY A 156 -16.34 -4.06 -22.77
CA GLY A 156 -16.14 -5.52 -22.85
C GLY A 156 -16.71 -6.21 -24.09
N LYS A 157 -17.31 -5.47 -25.03
CA LYS A 157 -17.90 -6.03 -26.26
C LYS A 157 -17.07 -5.65 -27.48
N ALA A 158 -16.74 -6.62 -28.33
CA ALA A 158 -16.04 -6.36 -29.58
C ALA A 158 -16.92 -5.54 -30.53
N MET A 159 -16.36 -4.46 -31.10
CA MET A 159 -17.04 -3.59 -32.05
C MET A 159 -17.08 -4.20 -33.46
N TYR A 160 -16.04 -4.96 -33.79
CA TYR A 160 -15.88 -5.65 -35.06
C TYR A 160 -14.89 -6.84 -34.90
N PRO A 161 -14.91 -7.83 -35.79
CA PRO A 161 -13.91 -8.88 -35.76
C PRO A 161 -12.50 -8.38 -36.00
N VAL A 162 -11.48 -9.06 -35.47
CA VAL A 162 -10.06 -8.68 -35.67
C VAL A 162 -9.76 -8.52 -37.17
N LYS A 163 -9.08 -7.44 -37.53
CA LYS A 163 -8.72 -7.10 -38.91
C LYS A 163 -7.24 -6.77 -39.04
N SER A 164 -6.62 -7.14 -40.14
CA SER A 164 -5.29 -6.67 -40.51
C SER A 164 -5.39 -5.25 -41.07
N ILE A 165 -4.56 -4.35 -40.56
CA ILE A 165 -4.53 -2.93 -40.94
C ILE A 165 -3.22 -2.54 -41.65
N GLY A 166 -2.22 -3.41 -41.68
CA GLY A 166 -0.94 -3.13 -42.32
C GLY A 166 0.04 -4.29 -42.20
N GLU A 167 1.23 -4.09 -42.76
CA GLU A 167 2.38 -4.98 -42.64
C GLU A 167 3.42 -4.38 -41.71
N THR A 168 4.22 -5.22 -41.04
CA THR A 168 5.26 -4.78 -40.11
C THR A 168 6.33 -5.86 -39.93
N ASP A 169 7.56 -5.41 -39.68
CA ASP A 169 8.64 -6.28 -39.20
C ASP A 169 8.72 -6.32 -37.66
N GLU A 170 7.93 -5.50 -36.96
CA GLU A 170 7.85 -5.46 -35.51
C GLU A 170 7.01 -6.61 -34.96
N ARG A 171 7.19 -6.88 -33.67
CA ARG A 171 6.39 -7.84 -32.90
C ARG A 171 5.94 -7.23 -31.60
N GLY A 172 4.90 -7.81 -30.98
CA GLY A 172 4.43 -7.42 -29.66
C GLY A 172 2.95 -7.14 -29.60
N THR A 173 2.52 -6.63 -28.47
CA THR A 173 1.14 -6.23 -28.22
C THR A 173 1.10 -4.78 -27.75
N MET A 174 0.12 -4.03 -28.23
CA MET A 174 -0.21 -2.70 -27.76
C MET A 174 -1.68 -2.67 -27.34
N VAL A 175 -1.93 -2.26 -26.10
CA VAL A 175 -3.28 -2.09 -25.56
C VAL A 175 -3.46 -0.64 -25.15
N THR A 176 -4.47 0.01 -25.71
CA THR A 176 -4.90 1.35 -25.28
C THR A 176 -6.29 1.24 -24.68
N PHE A 177 -6.52 1.77 -23.49
CA PHE A 177 -7.82 1.74 -22.84
C PHE A 177 -8.11 3.03 -22.09
N HIS A 178 -9.40 3.38 -22.03
CA HIS A 178 -9.90 4.50 -21.26
C HIS A 178 -10.87 3.98 -20.17
N PRO A 179 -10.67 4.35 -18.89
CA PRO A 179 -11.49 3.83 -17.80
C PRO A 179 -12.93 4.38 -17.88
N ASP A 180 -13.92 3.51 -17.61
CA ASP A 180 -15.34 3.92 -17.66
C ASP A 180 -15.73 4.74 -16.43
N SER A 181 -16.07 6.02 -16.65
CA SER A 181 -16.53 6.94 -15.60
C SER A 181 -17.84 6.50 -14.90
N GLN A 182 -18.59 5.58 -15.49
CA GLN A 182 -19.75 4.98 -14.83
C GLN A 182 -19.35 4.05 -13.67
N ILE A 183 -18.14 3.48 -13.74
CA ILE A 183 -17.57 2.59 -12.72
C ILE A 183 -16.72 3.43 -11.75
N PHE A 184 -15.77 4.21 -12.27
CA PHE A 184 -14.84 5.04 -11.49
C PHE A 184 -15.41 6.43 -11.25
N GLN A 185 -16.41 6.52 -10.36
CA GLN A 185 -17.16 7.77 -10.12
C GLN A 185 -16.38 8.81 -9.32
N GLN A 186 -15.38 8.40 -8.53
CA GLN A 186 -14.59 9.32 -7.70
C GLN A 186 -13.54 10.07 -8.52
N SER A 187 -12.81 9.37 -9.35
CA SER A 187 -11.78 9.91 -10.26
C SER A 187 -11.46 8.90 -11.34
N ILE A 188 -11.17 9.40 -12.54
CA ILE A 188 -10.56 8.63 -13.63
C ILE A 188 -9.11 9.05 -13.88
N GLU A 189 -8.56 9.94 -13.04
CA GLU A 189 -7.21 10.49 -13.23
C GLU A 189 -6.14 9.56 -12.67
N TYR A 190 -5.15 9.24 -13.49
CA TYR A 190 -3.99 8.44 -13.08
C TYR A 190 -2.92 9.30 -12.41
N SER A 191 -2.33 8.79 -11.33
CA SER A 191 -1.13 9.36 -10.72
C SER A 191 0.11 8.85 -11.46
N TYR A 192 0.87 9.77 -12.06
CA TYR A 192 2.14 9.46 -12.71
C TYR A 192 3.12 8.81 -11.73
N GLU A 193 3.25 9.40 -10.53
CA GLU A 193 4.19 8.93 -9.51
C GLU A 193 3.87 7.49 -9.06
N THR A 194 2.59 7.17 -8.85
CA THR A 194 2.16 5.81 -8.47
C THR A 194 2.53 4.80 -9.56
N LEU A 195 2.29 5.12 -10.83
CA LEU A 195 2.64 4.25 -11.94
C LEU A 195 4.17 4.15 -12.14
N ALA A 196 4.89 5.27 -12.05
CA ALA A 196 6.34 5.30 -12.19
C ALA A 196 7.03 4.46 -11.11
N ASN A 197 6.58 4.54 -9.87
CA ASN A 197 7.09 3.71 -8.78
C ASN A 197 6.88 2.21 -9.05
N ARG A 198 5.72 1.82 -9.56
CA ARG A 198 5.47 0.42 -9.94
C ARG A 198 6.34 -0.03 -11.12
N MET A 199 6.55 0.81 -12.14
CA MET A 199 7.45 0.51 -13.28
C MET A 199 8.90 0.34 -12.82
N ARG A 200 9.35 1.18 -11.92
CA ARG A 200 10.69 1.07 -11.30
C ARG A 200 10.84 -0.24 -10.53
N GLU A 201 9.86 -0.59 -9.71
CA GLU A 201 9.84 -1.86 -8.97
C GLU A 201 9.93 -3.07 -9.92
N LEU A 202 9.13 -3.07 -11.00
CA LEU A 202 9.14 -4.13 -12.00
C LEU A 202 10.47 -4.23 -12.76
N SER A 203 11.16 -3.11 -13.01
CA SER A 203 12.48 -3.15 -13.65
C SER A 203 13.54 -3.83 -12.78
N PHE A 204 13.49 -3.63 -11.46
CA PHE A 204 14.37 -4.34 -10.53
C PHE A 204 14.06 -5.83 -10.42
N LEU A 205 12.78 -6.20 -10.47
CA LEU A 205 12.34 -7.61 -10.40
C LEU A 205 12.62 -8.38 -11.71
N ASN A 206 12.81 -7.66 -12.82
CA ASN A 206 13.03 -8.23 -14.15
C ASN A 206 14.32 -7.67 -14.78
N LYS A 207 15.43 -8.17 -14.29
CA LYS A 207 16.76 -7.80 -14.75
C LYS A 207 16.89 -7.81 -16.27
N GLY A 208 17.40 -6.72 -16.85
CA GLY A 208 17.61 -6.58 -18.30
C GLY A 208 16.38 -6.12 -19.08
N VAL A 209 15.23 -5.88 -18.43
CA VAL A 209 14.02 -5.33 -19.07
C VAL A 209 14.01 -3.82 -18.96
N THR A 210 13.83 -3.13 -20.08
CA THR A 210 13.67 -1.68 -20.13
C THR A 210 12.19 -1.33 -20.06
N ILE A 211 11.80 -0.52 -19.07
CA ILE A 211 10.42 -0.04 -18.91
C ILE A 211 10.42 1.48 -18.99
N THR A 212 9.64 2.05 -19.90
CA THR A 212 9.48 3.50 -20.07
C THR A 212 8.08 3.92 -19.65
N ILE A 213 7.96 4.98 -18.87
CA ILE A 213 6.68 5.64 -18.61
C ILE A 213 6.71 7.09 -19.10
N THR A 214 5.66 7.52 -19.76
CA THR A 214 5.52 8.89 -20.29
C THR A 214 4.15 9.46 -19.95
N ASP A 215 4.12 10.67 -19.40
CA ASP A 215 2.88 11.44 -19.18
C ASP A 215 2.73 12.55 -20.23
N LYS A 216 1.77 12.37 -21.12
CA LYS A 216 1.47 13.37 -22.17
C LYS A 216 0.56 14.49 -21.71
N ARG A 217 0.04 14.44 -20.51
CA ARG A 217 -0.84 15.48 -19.94
C ARG A 217 -0.04 16.71 -19.49
N GLN A 218 1.26 16.50 -19.17
CA GLN A 218 2.12 17.54 -18.63
C GLN A 218 3.44 17.61 -19.41
N LYS A 219 3.97 18.81 -19.51
CA LYS A 219 5.28 19.09 -20.11
C LYS A 219 6.20 19.71 -19.08
N ASP A 220 7.48 19.39 -19.19
CA ASP A 220 8.53 20.00 -18.41
C ASP A 220 8.82 21.46 -18.85
N ASP A 221 9.74 22.12 -18.15
CA ASP A 221 10.18 23.49 -18.47
C ASP A 221 10.82 23.63 -19.86
N LYS A 222 11.19 22.53 -20.51
CA LYS A 222 11.75 22.50 -21.88
C LYS A 222 10.68 22.26 -22.93
N GLY A 223 9.43 22.00 -22.51
CA GLY A 223 8.31 21.71 -23.40
C GLY A 223 8.24 20.25 -23.85
N GLU A 224 9.02 19.35 -23.24
CA GLU A 224 8.99 17.91 -23.48
C GLU A 224 8.01 17.23 -22.51
N TYR A 225 7.43 16.09 -22.90
CA TYR A 225 6.57 15.32 -22.01
C TYR A 225 7.39 14.72 -20.86
N ILE A 226 6.79 14.65 -19.68
CA ILE A 226 7.43 13.99 -18.53
C ILE A 226 7.62 12.51 -18.86
N SER A 227 8.86 12.04 -18.83
CA SER A 227 9.19 10.66 -19.18
C SER A 227 10.35 10.14 -18.35
N GLU A 228 10.23 8.90 -17.87
CA GLU A 228 11.31 8.20 -17.15
C GLU A 228 11.53 6.82 -17.78
N ILE A 229 12.80 6.38 -17.76
CA ILE A 229 13.23 5.07 -18.24
C ILE A 229 13.81 4.32 -17.05
N PHE A 230 13.29 3.12 -16.79
CA PHE A 230 13.74 2.22 -15.74
C PHE A 230 14.40 1.00 -16.35
N TYR A 231 15.59 0.69 -15.86
CA TYR A 231 16.39 -0.45 -16.27
C TYR A 231 17.30 -0.87 -15.13
N SER A 232 17.52 -2.15 -14.92
CA SER A 232 18.41 -2.67 -13.90
C SER A 232 19.25 -3.83 -14.46
N ASP A 233 20.57 -3.73 -14.27
CA ASP A 233 21.53 -4.80 -14.58
C ASP A 233 21.73 -5.76 -13.40
N GLU A 234 21.67 -5.25 -12.16
CA GLU A 234 21.93 -6.02 -10.96
C GLU A 234 20.65 -6.53 -10.28
N GLY A 235 19.46 -6.10 -10.75
CA GLY A 235 18.17 -6.60 -10.29
C GLY A 235 17.91 -6.34 -8.79
N LEU A 236 17.68 -7.40 -8.00
CA LEU A 236 17.37 -7.26 -6.58
C LEU A 236 18.48 -6.60 -5.75
N LYS A 237 19.74 -6.62 -6.18
CA LYS A 237 20.83 -5.89 -5.51
C LYS A 237 20.60 -4.39 -5.57
N GLU A 238 20.25 -3.87 -6.74
CA GLU A 238 19.93 -2.45 -6.91
C GLU A 238 18.64 -2.11 -6.17
N PHE A 239 17.67 -3.01 -6.18
CA PHE A 239 16.43 -2.80 -5.48
C PHE A 239 16.62 -2.70 -3.97
N VAL A 240 17.42 -3.56 -3.34
CA VAL A 240 17.74 -3.44 -1.91
C VAL A 240 18.46 -2.13 -1.60
N LYS A 241 19.41 -1.70 -2.44
CA LYS A 241 20.09 -0.40 -2.28
C LYS A 241 19.08 0.76 -2.37
N PHE A 242 18.15 0.69 -3.31
CA PHE A 242 17.10 1.67 -3.46
C PHE A 242 16.18 1.73 -2.24
N LEU A 243 15.77 0.57 -1.69
CA LEU A 243 14.93 0.46 -0.49
C LEU A 243 15.66 0.87 0.79
N ASP A 244 16.93 0.51 0.89
CA ASP A 244 17.77 0.90 2.04
C ASP A 244 18.00 2.42 2.04
N GLY A 245 18.00 3.02 0.85
CA GLY A 245 18.07 4.46 0.66
C GLY A 245 19.35 5.02 1.25
N ASN A 246 19.18 5.93 2.21
CA ASN A 246 20.32 6.61 2.85
C ASN A 246 20.61 6.09 4.27
N ARG A 247 20.14 4.89 4.63
CA ARG A 247 20.48 4.27 5.91
C ARG A 247 21.96 3.92 5.93
N GLU A 248 22.62 4.15 7.05
CA GLU A 248 24.04 3.77 7.21
C GLU A 248 24.17 2.25 7.22
N SER A 249 24.76 1.70 6.18
CA SER A 249 24.99 0.26 6.04
C SER A 249 26.07 -0.22 7.00
N LEU A 250 25.85 -1.36 7.63
CA LEU A 250 26.83 -2.03 8.49
C LEU A 250 27.82 -2.88 7.72
N ILE A 251 27.44 -3.36 6.54
CA ILE A 251 28.26 -4.19 5.65
C ILE A 251 28.40 -3.49 4.30
N GLN A 252 29.55 -3.68 3.65
CA GLN A 252 29.90 -2.92 2.45
C GLN A 252 29.08 -3.34 1.22
N ASN A 253 28.77 -4.62 1.11
CA ASN A 253 28.10 -5.19 -0.05
C ASN A 253 26.73 -5.75 0.29
N VAL A 254 25.80 -5.64 -0.65
CA VAL A 254 24.51 -6.34 -0.58
C VAL A 254 24.76 -7.85 -0.67
N ILE A 255 24.23 -8.60 0.28
CA ILE A 255 24.20 -10.06 0.24
C ILE A 255 23.15 -10.45 -0.80
N SER A 256 23.60 -11.06 -1.89
CA SER A 256 22.71 -11.54 -2.95
C SER A 256 22.87 -13.05 -3.11
N MET A 257 21.75 -13.73 -3.12
CA MET A 257 21.64 -15.17 -3.12
C MET A 257 20.63 -15.60 -4.18
N GLU A 258 21.06 -16.48 -5.09
CA GLU A 258 20.20 -17.09 -6.11
C GLU A 258 20.33 -18.61 -6.02
N GLY A 259 19.24 -19.32 -6.00
CA GLY A 259 19.22 -20.78 -5.92
C GLY A 259 17.86 -21.38 -6.25
N GLU A 260 17.80 -22.69 -6.33
CA GLU A 260 16.60 -23.43 -6.64
C GLU A 260 16.47 -24.64 -5.71
N LYS A 261 15.27 -24.85 -5.18
CA LYS A 261 14.92 -26.05 -4.38
C LYS A 261 13.52 -26.50 -4.74
N ASN A 262 13.38 -27.81 -5.00
CA ASN A 262 12.10 -28.43 -5.39
C ASN A 262 11.44 -27.72 -6.60
N ASP A 263 12.23 -27.40 -7.62
CA ASP A 263 11.81 -26.67 -8.82
C ASP A 263 11.26 -25.26 -8.54
N ILE A 264 11.61 -24.67 -7.39
CA ILE A 264 11.24 -23.31 -6.99
C ILE A 264 12.51 -22.45 -7.01
N PRO A 265 12.69 -21.58 -8.01
CA PRO A 265 13.71 -20.54 -7.99
C PRO A 265 13.48 -19.56 -6.84
N VAL A 266 14.53 -19.32 -6.07
CA VAL A 266 14.54 -18.40 -4.92
C VAL A 266 15.65 -17.40 -5.14
N GLU A 267 15.32 -16.13 -5.15
CA GLU A 267 16.24 -15.02 -5.20
C GLU A 267 16.06 -14.14 -3.98
N VAL A 268 17.14 -13.84 -3.29
CA VAL A 268 17.16 -12.99 -2.10
C VAL A 268 18.28 -11.98 -2.20
N ALA A 269 17.96 -10.72 -1.97
CA ALA A 269 18.95 -9.68 -1.74
C ALA A 269 18.69 -9.04 -0.37
N MET A 270 19.75 -8.78 0.40
CA MET A 270 19.60 -8.21 1.74
C MET A 270 20.84 -7.43 2.17
N ILE A 271 20.63 -6.46 3.07
CA ILE A 271 21.68 -5.66 3.70
C ILE A 271 21.32 -5.38 5.15
N TYR A 272 22.32 -5.27 6.02
CA TYR A 272 22.14 -4.83 7.40
C TYR A 272 22.58 -3.39 7.57
N ASN A 273 21.79 -2.60 8.28
CA ASN A 273 22.03 -1.19 8.55
C ASN A 273 21.89 -0.85 10.04
N THR A 274 22.16 0.40 10.40
CA THR A 274 22.13 0.87 11.79
C THR A 274 20.73 1.07 12.35
N SER A 275 19.66 0.98 11.54
CA SER A 275 18.28 1.19 11.97
C SER A 275 17.80 0.12 12.95
N TYR A 276 16.66 0.38 13.57
CA TYR A 276 16.01 -0.52 14.54
C TYR A 276 14.78 -1.23 13.96
N THR A 277 14.49 -1.00 12.68
CA THR A 277 13.31 -1.55 12.00
C THR A 277 13.69 -2.63 11.01
N GLU A 278 12.78 -3.59 10.81
CA GLU A 278 12.81 -4.57 9.72
C GLU A 278 12.15 -3.94 8.49
N ASN A 279 12.82 -3.97 7.33
CA ASN A 279 12.28 -3.55 6.05
C ASN A 279 12.33 -4.74 5.08
N LEU A 280 11.27 -5.51 5.02
CA LEU A 280 11.23 -6.79 4.32
C LEU A 280 10.10 -6.83 3.29
N HIS A 281 10.49 -7.00 2.04
CA HIS A 281 9.58 -7.08 0.90
C HIS A 281 9.59 -8.47 0.28
N SER A 282 8.43 -8.95 -0.14
CA SER A 282 8.31 -10.28 -0.68
C SER A 282 7.48 -10.33 -1.96
N TYR A 283 7.94 -11.13 -2.91
CA TYR A 283 7.38 -11.24 -4.26
C TYR A 283 7.21 -12.69 -4.68
N VAL A 284 6.12 -12.94 -5.38
CA VAL A 284 5.83 -14.22 -6.03
C VAL A 284 5.47 -13.95 -7.48
N ASN A 285 6.28 -14.46 -8.43
CA ASN A 285 6.09 -14.18 -9.86
C ASN A 285 5.94 -12.69 -10.16
N ASN A 286 6.78 -11.84 -9.54
CA ASN A 286 6.79 -10.37 -9.61
C ASN A 286 5.57 -9.67 -8.97
N ILE A 287 4.66 -10.41 -8.34
CA ILE A 287 3.54 -9.85 -7.59
C ILE A 287 3.98 -9.55 -6.16
N ASN A 288 3.73 -8.32 -5.71
CA ASN A 288 4.01 -7.91 -4.33
C ASN A 288 3.03 -8.58 -3.37
N THR A 289 3.56 -9.42 -2.48
CA THR A 289 2.78 -10.10 -1.44
C THR A 289 2.93 -9.35 -0.11
N HIS A 290 2.30 -8.19 -0.01
CA HIS A 290 2.48 -7.31 1.15
C HIS A 290 1.97 -7.90 2.47
N GLU A 291 1.06 -8.86 2.46
CA GLU A 291 0.65 -9.66 3.63
C GLU A 291 1.57 -10.87 3.85
N GLY A 292 2.63 -11.02 3.04
CA GLY A 292 3.62 -12.10 3.14
C GLY A 292 3.13 -13.44 2.63
N GLY A 293 3.31 -14.48 3.44
CA GLY A 293 2.94 -15.85 3.09
C GLY A 293 4.05 -16.86 3.39
N THR A 294 3.91 -18.05 2.82
CA THR A 294 4.79 -19.19 3.11
C THR A 294 6.25 -18.98 2.70
N HIS A 295 6.51 -18.25 1.59
CA HIS A 295 7.86 -17.92 1.14
C HIS A 295 8.57 -16.98 2.13
N LEU A 296 7.85 -15.96 2.65
CA LEU A 296 8.37 -15.04 3.65
C LEU A 296 8.64 -15.76 4.99
N SER A 297 7.72 -16.63 5.42
CA SER A 297 7.92 -17.48 6.62
C SER A 297 9.12 -18.41 6.44
N GLY A 298 9.31 -18.95 5.23
CA GLY A 298 10.48 -19.76 4.87
C GLY A 298 11.78 -18.99 4.97
N PHE A 299 11.82 -17.77 4.44
CA PHE A 299 12.97 -16.87 4.52
C PHE A 299 13.32 -16.55 5.98
N ARG A 300 12.35 -16.09 6.78
CA ARG A 300 12.54 -15.78 8.21
C ARG A 300 13.10 -16.97 9.00
N ARG A 301 12.62 -18.18 8.71
CA ARG A 301 13.13 -19.41 9.33
C ARG A 301 14.55 -19.70 8.89
N GLY A 302 14.84 -19.70 7.59
CA GLY A 302 16.16 -19.96 7.03
C GLY A 302 17.20 -18.99 7.57
N LEU A 303 16.90 -17.69 7.53
CA LEU A 303 17.76 -16.62 8.06
C LEU A 303 18.09 -16.83 9.55
N THR A 304 17.04 -16.97 10.38
CA THR A 304 17.18 -17.12 11.84
C THR A 304 17.98 -18.36 12.21
N THR A 305 17.64 -19.52 11.60
CA THR A 305 18.33 -20.79 11.91
C THR A 305 19.80 -20.73 11.52
N THR A 306 20.12 -20.16 10.37
CA THR A 306 21.49 -20.11 9.86
C THR A 306 22.36 -19.16 10.67
N LEU A 307 21.88 -17.93 10.92
CA LEU A 307 22.62 -16.96 11.72
C LEU A 307 22.78 -17.43 13.18
N LYS A 308 21.77 -18.06 13.77
CA LYS A 308 21.85 -18.63 15.12
C LYS A 308 22.91 -19.73 15.17
N LYS A 309 22.90 -20.67 14.21
CA LYS A 309 23.89 -21.75 14.11
C LYS A 309 25.32 -21.19 13.98
N TYR A 310 25.53 -20.17 13.16
CA TYR A 310 26.82 -19.53 13.00
C TYR A 310 27.27 -18.82 14.30
N ALA A 311 26.37 -18.08 14.93
CA ALA A 311 26.63 -17.33 16.16
C ALA A 311 26.94 -18.27 17.35
N ASP A 312 26.26 -19.41 17.45
CA ASP A 312 26.54 -20.47 18.44
C ASP A 312 27.92 -21.11 18.16
N ALA A 313 28.20 -21.50 16.91
CA ALA A 313 29.46 -22.13 16.53
C ALA A 313 30.69 -21.20 16.74
N SER A 314 30.51 -19.89 16.55
CA SER A 314 31.54 -18.89 16.78
C SER A 314 31.73 -18.51 18.26
N GLY A 315 30.91 -19.04 19.19
CA GLY A 315 30.96 -18.71 20.62
C GLY A 315 30.52 -17.28 20.97
N MET A 316 30.00 -16.52 20.00
CA MET A 316 29.65 -15.10 20.22
C MET A 316 28.45 -14.92 21.15
N LEU A 317 27.56 -15.93 21.27
CA LEU A 317 26.37 -15.88 22.13
C LEU A 317 26.63 -16.36 23.56
N GLU A 318 27.78 -16.99 23.87
CA GLU A 318 28.08 -17.59 25.20
C GLU A 318 27.98 -16.60 26.37
N LYS A 319 28.23 -15.31 26.11
CA LYS A 319 28.19 -14.27 27.15
C LYS A 319 26.78 -13.73 27.43
N LEU A 320 25.79 -14.10 26.62
CA LEU A 320 24.41 -13.66 26.81
C LEU A 320 23.73 -14.52 27.91
N LYS A 321 23.07 -13.86 28.86
CA LYS A 321 22.34 -14.50 29.96
C LYS A 321 20.87 -14.73 29.63
N PHE A 322 20.46 -14.53 28.38
CA PHE A 322 19.09 -14.65 27.88
C PHE A 322 19.11 -15.14 26.43
N GLU A 323 18.01 -15.69 25.99
CA GLU A 323 17.87 -16.26 24.65
C GLU A 323 17.66 -15.17 23.59
N VAL A 324 18.34 -15.34 22.42
CA VAL A 324 18.14 -14.53 21.23
C VAL A 324 16.89 -15.03 20.50
N GLN A 325 15.98 -14.12 20.16
CA GLN A 325 14.73 -14.41 19.47
C GLN A 325 14.86 -14.18 17.96
N GLY A 326 13.94 -14.75 17.18
CA GLY A 326 13.94 -14.60 15.72
C GLY A 326 13.93 -13.15 15.24
N ASP A 327 13.27 -12.27 15.99
CA ASP A 327 13.16 -10.85 15.67
C ASP A 327 14.48 -10.10 15.81
N ASP A 328 15.33 -10.50 16.75
CA ASP A 328 16.63 -9.88 16.95
C ASP A 328 17.53 -10.05 15.70
N PHE A 329 17.32 -11.12 14.92
CA PHE A 329 18.05 -11.38 13.68
C PHE A 329 17.57 -10.51 12.51
N ARG A 330 16.45 -9.81 12.65
CA ARG A 330 15.85 -8.99 11.59
C ARG A 330 15.89 -7.49 11.89
N GLU A 331 16.32 -7.08 13.07
CA GLU A 331 16.51 -5.66 13.40
C GLU A 331 17.62 -5.05 12.52
N GLY A 332 17.30 -3.96 11.83
CA GLY A 332 18.21 -3.31 10.88
C GLY A 332 18.39 -4.06 9.56
N LEU A 333 17.53 -5.03 9.25
CA LEU A 333 17.55 -5.78 8.01
C LEU A 333 16.67 -5.10 6.95
N THR A 334 17.24 -4.73 5.81
CA THR A 334 16.51 -4.49 4.56
C THR A 334 16.70 -5.69 3.65
N ALA A 335 15.60 -6.35 3.24
CA ALA A 335 15.68 -7.54 2.39
C ALA A 335 14.51 -7.65 1.42
N ILE A 336 14.78 -8.30 0.29
CA ILE A 336 13.80 -8.67 -0.72
C ILE A 336 13.88 -10.17 -0.93
N VAL A 337 12.74 -10.81 -0.93
CA VAL A 337 12.57 -12.24 -1.21
C VAL A 337 11.68 -12.40 -2.44
N SER A 338 12.22 -12.93 -3.51
CA SER A 338 11.50 -13.22 -4.76
C SER A 338 11.52 -14.71 -5.05
N VAL A 339 10.36 -15.28 -5.30
CA VAL A 339 10.22 -16.69 -5.69
C VAL A 339 9.45 -16.82 -6.99
N LYS A 340 9.81 -17.82 -7.77
CA LYS A 340 9.08 -18.20 -8.99
C LYS A 340 8.35 -19.52 -8.71
N VAL A 341 7.02 -19.49 -8.73
CA VAL A 341 6.15 -20.62 -8.42
C VAL A 341 5.28 -20.92 -9.64
N ALA A 342 5.29 -22.16 -10.12
CA ALA A 342 4.53 -22.55 -11.32
C ALA A 342 3.01 -22.48 -11.08
N GLU A 343 2.55 -22.88 -9.90
CA GLU A 343 1.13 -22.88 -9.52
C GLU A 343 0.95 -22.19 -8.15
N PRO A 344 1.06 -20.84 -8.06
CA PRO A 344 0.91 -20.17 -6.80
C PRO A 344 -0.55 -20.14 -6.35
N GLN A 345 -0.77 -20.43 -5.08
CA GLN A 345 -2.07 -20.38 -4.43
C GLN A 345 -2.09 -19.16 -3.51
N PHE A 346 -2.87 -18.16 -3.87
CA PHE A 346 -3.01 -16.94 -3.09
C PHE A 346 -4.28 -16.96 -2.25
N GLU A 347 -4.24 -16.27 -1.11
CA GLU A 347 -5.43 -16.00 -0.31
C GLU A 347 -6.22 -14.83 -0.93
N GLY A 348 -7.04 -15.10 -1.96
CA GLY A 348 -7.88 -14.12 -2.64
C GLY A 348 -7.36 -13.61 -3.99
N GLN A 349 -8.23 -12.85 -4.67
CA GLN A 349 -7.98 -12.35 -6.04
C GLN A 349 -6.90 -11.27 -6.10
N THR A 350 -6.75 -10.48 -5.04
CA THR A 350 -5.74 -9.41 -4.94
C THR A 350 -4.31 -9.93 -4.76
N LYS A 351 -4.13 -11.24 -4.59
CA LYS A 351 -2.85 -11.96 -4.54
C LYS A 351 -1.88 -11.47 -3.46
N THR A 352 -2.39 -10.99 -2.34
CA THR A 352 -1.62 -10.32 -1.28
C THR A 352 -0.80 -11.26 -0.41
N LYS A 353 -1.19 -12.54 -0.32
CA LYS A 353 -0.56 -13.55 0.53
C LYS A 353 -0.46 -14.90 -0.15
N LEU A 354 0.73 -15.54 -0.10
CA LEU A 354 0.96 -16.88 -0.67
C LEU A 354 0.63 -17.98 0.34
N GLY A 355 -0.17 -18.97 -0.10
CA GLY A 355 -0.63 -20.10 0.72
C GLY A 355 0.11 -21.42 0.52
N ASN A 356 0.89 -21.60 -0.54
CA ASN A 356 1.59 -22.85 -0.90
C ASN A 356 2.51 -23.36 0.23
N ARG A 357 2.16 -24.44 0.90
CA ARG A 357 2.93 -24.95 2.07
C ARG A 357 4.35 -25.43 1.73
N GLU A 358 4.51 -26.05 0.55
CA GLU A 358 5.79 -26.57 0.05
C GLU A 358 6.85 -25.48 -0.15
N VAL A 359 6.41 -24.26 -0.49
CA VAL A 359 7.30 -23.12 -0.74
C VAL A 359 8.07 -22.73 0.51
N SER A 360 7.47 -22.82 1.71
CA SER A 360 8.14 -22.47 2.96
C SER A 360 9.38 -23.34 3.22
N ALA A 361 9.27 -24.64 2.96
CA ALA A 361 10.39 -25.56 3.15
C ALA A 361 11.50 -25.31 2.11
N ALA A 362 11.12 -25.13 0.83
CA ALA A 362 12.05 -24.86 -0.26
C ALA A 362 12.86 -23.59 -0.02
N VAL A 363 12.18 -22.47 0.30
CA VAL A 363 12.82 -21.19 0.60
C VAL A 363 13.72 -21.29 1.83
N SER A 364 13.27 -21.93 2.92
CA SER A 364 14.07 -22.10 4.13
C SER A 364 15.36 -22.88 3.87
N GLN A 365 15.30 -23.95 3.07
CA GLN A 365 16.47 -24.74 2.71
C GLN A 365 17.42 -23.94 1.80
N ALA A 366 16.90 -23.31 0.75
CA ALA A 366 17.69 -22.50 -0.18
C ALA A 366 18.44 -21.37 0.55
N VAL A 367 17.72 -20.62 1.37
CA VAL A 367 18.30 -19.52 2.16
C VAL A 367 19.35 -20.04 3.15
N SER A 368 19.07 -21.15 3.84
CA SER A 368 20.04 -21.71 4.81
C SER A 368 21.33 -22.16 4.15
N GLU A 369 21.25 -22.77 2.99
CA GLU A 369 22.45 -23.22 2.24
C GLU A 369 23.24 -22.02 1.71
N MET A 370 22.58 -21.12 1.00
CA MET A 370 23.25 -19.96 0.40
C MET A 370 23.85 -19.01 1.44
N LEU A 371 23.11 -18.75 2.54
CA LEU A 371 23.58 -17.88 3.60
C LEU A 371 24.72 -18.52 4.38
N SER A 372 24.72 -19.85 4.61
CA SER A 372 25.83 -20.53 5.25
C SER A 372 27.12 -20.36 4.46
N ASN A 373 27.05 -20.55 3.14
CA ASN A 373 28.21 -20.35 2.25
C ASN A 373 28.72 -18.90 2.33
N TYR A 374 27.81 -17.91 2.26
CA TYR A 374 28.18 -16.51 2.36
C TYR A 374 28.90 -16.17 3.68
N LEU A 375 28.37 -16.65 4.82
CA LEU A 375 28.95 -16.37 6.15
C LEU A 375 30.33 -17.01 6.32
N GLU A 376 30.59 -18.15 5.67
CA GLU A 376 31.91 -18.81 5.67
C GLU A 376 32.91 -18.06 4.76
N GLU A 377 32.44 -17.53 3.62
CA GLU A 377 33.26 -16.76 2.67
C GLU A 377 33.56 -15.33 3.17
N HIS A 378 32.65 -14.76 3.99
CA HIS A 378 32.72 -13.37 4.47
C HIS A 378 32.66 -13.30 6.02
N PRO A 379 33.67 -13.80 6.73
CA PRO A 379 33.65 -13.87 8.20
C PRO A 379 33.57 -12.51 8.90
N ASP A 380 34.09 -11.45 8.28
CA ASP A 380 34.00 -10.09 8.83
C ASP A 380 32.57 -9.56 8.80
N ASP A 381 31.85 -9.72 7.68
CA ASP A 381 30.45 -9.36 7.56
C ASP A 381 29.59 -10.19 8.54
N ALA A 382 29.87 -11.50 8.62
CA ALA A 382 29.19 -12.39 9.54
C ALA A 382 29.33 -11.95 11.01
N LYS A 383 30.53 -11.52 11.40
CA LYS A 383 30.80 -10.98 12.75
C LYS A 383 30.03 -9.69 13.01
N ILE A 384 29.99 -8.78 12.05
CA ILE A 384 29.26 -7.51 12.15
C ILE A 384 27.76 -7.79 12.31
N ILE A 385 27.20 -8.66 11.47
CA ILE A 385 25.77 -9.05 11.53
C ILE A 385 25.45 -9.65 12.90
N VAL A 386 26.24 -10.60 13.38
CA VAL A 386 26.00 -11.23 14.70
C VAL A 386 26.12 -10.20 15.83
N GLN A 387 27.05 -9.24 15.74
CA GLN A 387 27.15 -8.15 16.73
C GLN A 387 25.89 -7.28 16.75
N LYS A 388 25.30 -6.97 15.59
CA LYS A 388 24.03 -6.25 15.49
C LYS A 388 22.90 -7.04 16.15
N VAL A 389 22.83 -8.35 15.89
CA VAL A 389 21.85 -9.26 16.52
C VAL A 389 21.97 -9.27 18.05
N ILE A 390 23.21 -9.33 18.56
CA ILE A 390 23.47 -9.28 20.01
C ILE A 390 22.99 -7.96 20.61
N LEU A 391 23.26 -6.85 19.93
CA LEU A 391 22.82 -5.51 20.37
C LEU A 391 21.29 -5.41 20.39
N ALA A 392 20.62 -5.91 19.36
CA ALA A 392 19.16 -5.97 19.27
C ALA A 392 18.57 -6.81 20.43
N ALA A 393 19.13 -8.01 20.68
CA ALA A 393 18.71 -8.90 21.77
C ALA A 393 18.87 -8.24 23.15
N GLN A 394 19.98 -7.51 23.36
CA GLN A 394 20.22 -6.75 24.60
C GLN A 394 19.20 -5.62 24.78
N ALA A 395 18.91 -4.86 23.71
CA ALA A 395 17.93 -3.78 23.72
C ALA A 395 16.52 -4.32 24.03
N ARG A 396 16.11 -5.43 23.37
CA ARG A 396 14.82 -6.10 23.62
C ARG A 396 14.72 -6.61 25.07
N HIS A 397 15.76 -7.27 25.57
CA HIS A 397 15.77 -7.76 26.95
C HIS A 397 15.64 -6.62 27.97
N ALA A 398 16.33 -5.49 27.73
CA ALA A 398 16.20 -4.29 28.55
C ALA A 398 14.77 -3.72 28.50
N ALA A 399 14.16 -3.67 27.30
CA ALA A 399 12.79 -3.20 27.11
C ALA A 399 11.76 -4.11 27.83
N THR A 400 11.92 -5.42 27.74
CA THR A 400 11.06 -6.39 28.42
C THR A 400 11.13 -6.22 29.93
N LYS A 401 12.33 -6.06 30.47
CA LYS A 401 12.53 -5.84 31.90
C LYS A 401 11.94 -4.52 32.39
N ALA A 402 12.06 -3.46 31.59
CA ALA A 402 11.42 -2.17 31.87
C ALA A 402 9.87 -2.31 31.85
N ARG A 403 9.32 -3.04 30.86
CA ARG A 403 7.88 -3.32 30.77
C ARG A 403 7.35 -4.11 31.97
N GLU A 404 8.04 -5.15 32.40
CA GLU A 404 7.68 -5.93 33.58
C GLU A 404 7.66 -5.09 34.87
N MET A 405 8.64 -4.17 35.02
CA MET A 405 8.65 -3.25 36.15
C MET A 405 7.45 -2.29 36.13
N VAL A 406 7.03 -1.84 34.95
CA VAL A 406 5.83 -0.99 34.80
C VAL A 406 4.57 -1.80 35.07
N GLN A 407 4.45 -3.01 34.53
CA GLN A 407 3.28 -3.89 34.78
C GLN A 407 3.13 -4.23 36.27
N ARG A 408 4.22 -4.52 36.97
CA ARG A 408 4.16 -4.76 38.43
C ARG A 408 3.67 -3.53 39.21
N LYS A 409 3.96 -2.30 38.73
CA LYS A 409 3.42 -1.07 39.32
C LYS A 409 1.94 -0.86 38.96
N THR A 410 1.50 -1.30 37.77
CA THR A 410 0.12 -1.12 37.28
C THR A 410 -0.86 -2.14 37.85
N VAL A 411 -0.39 -3.36 38.21
CA VAL A 411 -1.22 -4.38 38.89
C VAL A 411 -1.61 -3.93 40.32
N MET A 412 -0.88 -2.99 40.92
CA MET A 412 -1.27 -2.36 42.19
C MET A 412 -2.20 -1.14 42.01
N SER A 413 -2.39 -0.62 40.80
CA SER A 413 -3.43 0.35 40.48
C SER A 413 -4.43 -0.33 39.53
N ILE A 414 -5.54 -0.76 40.09
CA ILE A 414 -6.72 -1.37 39.45
C ILE A 414 -6.97 -0.77 38.06
N GLY A 415 -6.98 -1.63 37.03
CA GLY A 415 -7.14 -1.41 35.63
C GLY A 415 -7.98 -0.20 35.21
N GLY A 416 -7.33 0.94 34.97
CA GLY A 416 -7.97 2.16 34.51
C GLY A 416 -7.48 2.54 33.13
N LEU A 417 -8.42 2.99 32.30
CA LEU A 417 -8.16 3.73 31.08
C LEU A 417 -7.26 4.95 31.39
N PRO A 418 -6.49 5.48 30.42
CA PRO A 418 -5.66 6.65 30.64
C PRO A 418 -6.48 7.77 31.29
N GLY A 419 -5.98 8.35 32.38
CA GLY A 419 -6.72 9.39 33.11
C GLY A 419 -7.08 10.62 32.27
N LYS A 420 -6.44 10.77 31.11
CA LYS A 420 -6.74 11.82 30.12
C LYS A 420 -7.85 11.43 29.13
N LEU A 421 -8.15 10.16 28.96
CA LEU A 421 -9.17 9.71 28.03
C LEU A 421 -10.54 10.11 28.53
N SER A 422 -11.25 10.87 27.71
CA SER A 422 -12.67 11.12 27.91
C SER A 422 -13.47 10.13 27.05
N ASP A 423 -13.81 8.99 27.65
CA ASP A 423 -14.45 7.86 26.95
C ASP A 423 -15.90 8.12 26.56
N CYS A 424 -16.44 7.33 25.63
CA CYS A 424 -17.86 7.31 25.23
C CYS A 424 -18.62 6.24 26.02
N SER A 425 -19.96 6.31 25.95
CA SER A 425 -20.83 5.39 26.68
C SER A 425 -21.27 4.16 25.87
N GLU A 426 -21.12 4.19 24.55
CA GLU A 426 -21.40 3.07 23.66
C GLU A 426 -20.38 1.94 23.87
N GLN A 427 -20.83 0.70 23.83
CA GLN A 427 -20.00 -0.48 24.05
C GLN A 427 -19.72 -1.26 22.75
N ASP A 428 -20.48 -0.99 21.68
CA ASP A 428 -20.19 -1.58 20.38
C ASP A 428 -19.06 -0.81 19.69
N PRO A 429 -17.87 -1.40 19.55
CA PRO A 429 -16.72 -0.74 18.94
C PRO A 429 -16.98 -0.24 17.53
N THR A 430 -17.89 -0.91 16.78
CA THR A 430 -18.19 -0.55 15.39
C THR A 430 -18.89 0.80 15.27
N GLN A 431 -19.53 1.25 16.35
CA GLN A 431 -20.20 2.54 16.43
C GLN A 431 -19.36 3.60 17.14
N CYS A 432 -18.23 3.21 17.74
CA CYS A 432 -17.37 4.10 18.51
C CYS A 432 -16.23 4.69 17.69
N GLU A 433 -15.89 5.93 18.01
CA GLU A 433 -14.75 6.62 17.44
C GLU A 433 -13.97 7.38 18.51
N VAL A 434 -12.64 7.45 18.34
CA VAL A 434 -11.75 8.22 19.22
C VAL A 434 -11.02 9.28 18.44
N PHE A 435 -11.02 10.51 18.98
CA PHE A 435 -10.25 11.63 18.45
C PHE A 435 -8.95 11.76 19.24
N LEU A 436 -7.83 11.65 18.54
CA LEU A 436 -6.50 12.00 19.03
C LEU A 436 -6.30 13.48 18.78
N VAL A 437 -6.34 14.29 19.84
CA VAL A 437 -6.40 15.75 19.72
C VAL A 437 -5.10 16.38 20.19
N GLU A 438 -4.60 17.35 19.45
CA GLU A 438 -3.42 18.11 19.83
C GLU A 438 -3.70 18.99 21.06
N GLY A 439 -3.01 18.67 22.16
CA GLY A 439 -2.99 19.50 23.38
C GLY A 439 -4.26 19.45 24.24
N ASP A 440 -4.11 19.89 25.46
CA ASP A 440 -5.18 19.89 26.46
C ASP A 440 -6.25 20.97 26.17
N SER A 441 -5.88 22.07 25.49
CA SER A 441 -6.82 23.16 25.15
C SER A 441 -7.84 22.73 24.11
N ALA A 442 -7.37 22.26 22.96
CA ALA A 442 -8.26 21.74 21.91
C ALA A 442 -9.00 20.47 22.39
N GLY A 443 -8.34 19.61 23.18
CA GLY A 443 -8.96 18.47 23.84
C GLY A 443 -10.11 18.86 24.78
N GLY A 444 -10.01 19.97 25.49
CA GLY A 444 -11.07 20.52 26.32
C GLY A 444 -12.28 20.97 25.50
N THR A 445 -12.06 21.69 24.40
CA THR A 445 -13.10 22.12 23.47
C THR A 445 -13.79 20.92 22.81
N ALA A 446 -13.00 19.96 22.33
CA ALA A 446 -13.53 18.72 21.71
C ALA A 446 -14.36 17.91 22.72
N LYS A 447 -13.91 17.79 23.95
CA LYS A 447 -14.67 17.12 25.04
C LYS A 447 -16.03 17.77 25.32
N MET A 448 -16.13 19.10 25.21
CA MET A 448 -17.39 19.80 25.37
C MET A 448 -18.30 19.66 24.15
N GLY A 449 -17.72 19.66 22.94
CA GLY A 449 -18.46 19.62 21.68
C GLY A 449 -18.91 18.22 21.23
N ARG A 450 -18.28 17.15 21.69
CA ARG A 450 -18.51 15.78 21.24
C ARG A 450 -19.91 15.23 21.57
N ASP A 451 -20.35 14.25 20.81
CA ASP A 451 -21.42 13.34 21.26
C ASP A 451 -20.82 12.29 22.21
N ARG A 452 -21.20 12.39 23.50
CA ARG A 452 -20.70 11.49 24.54
C ARG A 452 -21.15 10.04 24.37
N LYS A 453 -22.14 9.78 23.51
CA LYS A 453 -22.63 8.44 23.28
C LYS A 453 -21.56 7.59 22.59
N PHE A 454 -20.98 8.07 21.50
CA PHE A 454 -20.10 7.28 20.65
C PHE A 454 -18.71 7.89 20.36
N GLN A 455 -18.47 9.14 20.80
CA GLN A 455 -17.18 9.81 20.58
C GLN A 455 -16.34 9.87 21.86
N ALA A 456 -15.12 9.39 21.79
CA ALA A 456 -14.08 9.51 22.82
C ALA A 456 -13.04 10.56 22.43
N ILE A 457 -12.43 11.22 23.40
CA ILE A 457 -11.36 12.21 23.20
C ILE A 457 -10.13 11.81 24.01
N LEU A 458 -8.99 11.71 23.32
CA LEU A 458 -7.68 11.51 23.91
C LEU A 458 -6.77 12.71 23.56
N PRO A 459 -6.56 13.67 24.47
CA PRO A 459 -5.62 14.75 24.24
C PRO A 459 -4.18 14.23 24.35
N LEU A 460 -3.33 14.61 23.38
CA LEU A 460 -1.91 14.32 23.34
C LEU A 460 -1.13 15.54 23.80
N ARG A 461 -0.06 15.36 24.58
CA ARG A 461 0.78 16.46 25.05
C ARG A 461 1.82 16.86 24.02
N GLY A 462 1.43 17.66 23.04
CA GLY A 462 2.34 18.17 22.01
C GLY A 462 2.89 17.07 21.10
N LYS A 463 4.12 17.28 20.63
CA LYS A 463 4.80 16.36 19.69
C LYS A 463 5.12 15.03 20.39
N ILE A 464 4.55 13.94 19.89
CA ILE A 464 4.89 12.59 20.37
C ILE A 464 6.31 12.21 19.94
N LEU A 465 6.85 11.15 20.53
CA LEU A 465 8.16 10.62 20.19
C LEU A 465 8.24 10.25 18.70
N ASN A 466 9.28 10.72 18.02
CA ASN A 466 9.59 10.25 16.68
C ASN A 466 10.13 8.81 16.76
N VAL A 467 9.28 7.85 16.42
CA VAL A 467 9.57 6.41 16.52
C VAL A 467 10.53 5.91 15.44
N GLU A 468 10.72 6.67 14.36
CA GLU A 468 11.71 6.33 13.31
C GLU A 468 13.13 6.42 13.85
N LYS A 469 13.40 7.35 14.77
CA LYS A 469 14.72 7.59 15.40
C LYS A 469 14.90 6.90 16.74
N ALA A 470 13.81 6.44 17.36
CA ALA A 470 13.85 5.96 18.72
C ALA A 470 14.09 4.46 18.80
N MET A 471 14.95 4.05 19.72
CA MET A 471 15.08 2.63 20.08
C MET A 471 13.74 2.09 20.61
N GLN A 472 13.40 0.87 20.26
CA GLN A 472 12.10 0.26 20.57
C GLN A 472 11.71 0.35 22.06
N HIS A 473 12.66 0.17 23.00
CA HIS A 473 12.35 0.29 24.42
C HIS A 473 11.88 1.69 24.81
N LYS A 474 12.45 2.76 24.20
CA LYS A 474 12.02 4.15 24.45
C LYS A 474 10.63 4.44 23.91
N VAL A 475 10.27 3.79 22.80
CA VAL A 475 8.91 3.88 22.24
C VAL A 475 7.89 3.39 23.25
N PHE A 476 8.11 2.20 23.82
CA PHE A 476 7.20 1.61 24.81
C PHE A 476 7.31 2.22 26.22
N GLU A 477 8.36 2.98 26.52
CA GLU A 477 8.46 3.76 27.75
C GLU A 477 7.74 5.12 27.66
N ASN A 478 7.47 5.62 26.45
CA ASN A 478 6.81 6.89 26.22
C ASN A 478 5.35 6.87 26.71
N GLU A 479 4.95 7.83 27.54
CA GLU A 479 3.62 7.85 28.14
C GLU A 479 2.49 8.10 27.14
N GLU A 480 2.70 8.96 26.14
CA GLU A 480 1.66 9.24 25.14
C GLU A 480 1.40 8.02 24.25
N ILE A 481 2.45 7.29 23.88
CA ILE A 481 2.34 6.03 23.14
C ILE A 481 1.60 4.97 23.97
N LYS A 482 1.94 4.81 25.26
CA LYS A 482 1.21 3.93 26.18
C LYS A 482 -0.27 4.29 26.28
N ASN A 483 -0.57 5.59 26.36
CA ASN A 483 -1.94 6.08 26.41
C ASN A 483 -2.72 5.70 25.14
N ILE A 484 -2.11 5.79 23.96
CA ILE A 484 -2.73 5.39 22.69
C ILE A 484 -3.03 3.89 22.72
N TYR A 485 -2.04 3.02 23.03
CA TYR A 485 -2.26 1.56 23.13
C TYR A 485 -3.38 1.20 24.11
N THR A 486 -3.35 1.82 25.29
CA THR A 486 -4.33 1.53 26.34
C THR A 486 -5.74 2.03 25.96
N ALA A 487 -5.83 3.21 25.35
CA ALA A 487 -7.10 3.76 24.89
C ALA A 487 -7.72 2.89 23.79
N LEU A 488 -6.93 2.49 22.80
CA LEU A 488 -7.39 1.64 21.69
C LEU A 488 -7.75 0.22 22.14
N GLY A 489 -7.19 -0.26 23.24
CA GLY A 489 -7.43 -1.61 23.75
C GLY A 489 -6.68 -2.70 22.97
N VAL A 490 -5.78 -2.32 22.07
CA VAL A 490 -5.02 -3.25 21.23
C VAL A 490 -3.77 -3.76 21.96
N THR A 491 -3.36 -4.97 21.59
CA THR A 491 -2.15 -5.62 22.12
C THR A 491 -1.24 -6.07 20.98
N ILE A 492 0.05 -6.15 21.26
CA ILE A 492 1.02 -6.69 20.30
C ILE A 492 1.13 -8.18 20.51
N GLY A 493 1.12 -8.93 19.43
CA GLY A 493 1.27 -10.38 19.37
C GLY A 493 -0.05 -11.09 19.12
N THR A 494 -0.09 -11.85 18.02
CA THR A 494 -1.11 -12.85 17.70
C THR A 494 -0.51 -14.24 17.87
N GLU A 495 -1.31 -15.31 17.72
CA GLU A 495 -0.80 -16.68 17.73
C GLU A 495 0.16 -16.96 16.56
N GLU A 496 -0.01 -16.24 15.46
CA GLU A 496 0.77 -16.44 14.22
C GLU A 496 2.00 -15.53 14.14
N ASP A 497 1.92 -14.30 14.66
CA ASP A 497 3.02 -13.32 14.65
C ASP A 497 3.10 -12.56 15.98
N SER A 498 4.24 -12.65 16.66
CA SER A 498 4.48 -11.99 17.95
C SER A 498 4.55 -10.44 17.85
N LYS A 499 4.66 -9.89 16.65
CA LYS A 499 4.71 -8.44 16.39
C LYS A 499 3.41 -7.88 15.82
N ALA A 500 2.56 -8.71 15.22
CA ALA A 500 1.30 -8.28 14.65
C ALA A 500 0.40 -7.65 15.71
N LEU A 501 -0.33 -6.62 15.32
CA LEU A 501 -1.29 -5.97 16.20
C LEU A 501 -2.55 -6.83 16.31
N ASN A 502 -2.94 -7.16 17.54
CA ASN A 502 -4.20 -7.86 17.77
C ASN A 502 -5.34 -6.85 17.86
N LEU A 503 -6.23 -6.88 16.88
CA LEU A 503 -7.39 -5.99 16.77
C LEU A 503 -8.66 -6.54 17.44
N ASP A 504 -8.67 -7.78 17.97
CA ASP A 504 -9.87 -8.42 18.55
C ASP A 504 -10.51 -7.60 19.68
N LYS A 505 -9.69 -6.78 20.34
CA LYS A 505 -10.12 -5.93 21.46
C LYS A 505 -10.14 -4.44 21.12
N LEU A 506 -10.09 -4.12 19.82
CA LEU A 506 -10.14 -2.73 19.36
C LEU A 506 -11.44 -2.07 19.86
N ARG A 507 -11.29 -0.96 20.60
CA ARG A 507 -12.43 -0.28 21.25
C ARG A 507 -13.12 0.75 20.38
N TYR A 508 -12.46 1.22 19.32
CA TYR A 508 -12.98 2.26 18.43
C TYR A 508 -12.65 1.90 16.99
N HIS A 509 -13.66 1.72 16.16
CA HIS A 509 -13.48 1.41 14.74
C HIS A 509 -13.11 2.62 13.88
N LYS A 510 -13.12 3.84 14.47
CA LYS A 510 -12.53 5.01 13.83
C LYS A 510 -11.58 5.70 14.80
N VAL A 511 -10.33 5.82 14.37
CA VAL A 511 -9.28 6.56 15.06
C VAL A 511 -9.03 7.82 14.25
N VAL A 512 -9.46 8.96 14.76
CA VAL A 512 -9.44 10.24 14.05
C VAL A 512 -8.33 11.11 14.60
N ILE A 513 -7.35 11.45 13.78
CA ILE A 513 -6.30 12.42 14.10
C ILE A 513 -6.87 13.81 13.86
N MET A 514 -6.81 14.68 14.87
CA MET A 514 -7.35 16.03 14.82
C MET A 514 -6.33 17.02 15.39
N CYS A 515 -5.58 17.64 14.49
CA CYS A 515 -4.50 18.59 14.79
C CYS A 515 -4.86 20.00 14.28
N ASP A 516 -4.14 20.99 14.74
CA ASP A 516 -4.25 22.37 14.28
C ASP A 516 -3.86 22.48 12.81
N ALA A 517 -4.45 23.44 12.10
CA ALA A 517 -4.18 23.68 10.68
C ALA A 517 -2.92 24.55 10.47
N ASP A 518 -1.85 24.27 11.20
CA ASP A 518 -0.56 24.93 11.10
C ASP A 518 0.60 23.94 10.90
N VAL A 519 1.83 24.45 10.81
CA VAL A 519 3.03 23.63 10.57
C VAL A 519 3.34 22.68 11.73
N ASP A 520 3.01 23.06 12.96
CA ASP A 520 3.21 22.22 14.15
C ASP A 520 2.19 21.09 14.20
N GLY A 521 0.91 21.39 13.90
CA GLY A 521 -0.14 20.38 13.78
C GLY A 521 0.14 19.37 12.68
N SER A 522 0.60 19.81 11.50
CA SER A 522 1.02 18.92 10.41
C SER A 522 2.20 18.03 10.81
N HIS A 523 3.14 18.53 11.64
CA HIS A 523 4.22 17.74 12.17
C HIS A 523 3.73 16.69 13.18
N ILE A 524 2.78 17.03 14.06
CA ILE A 524 2.18 16.09 15.02
C ILE A 524 1.41 15.00 14.27
N GLU A 525 0.63 15.37 13.24
CA GLU A 525 -0.04 14.43 12.34
C GLU A 525 0.96 13.43 11.74
N THR A 526 2.08 13.94 11.20
CA THR A 526 3.14 13.10 10.61
C THR A 526 3.77 12.16 11.64
N LEU A 527 4.03 12.63 12.87
CA LEU A 527 4.56 11.79 13.94
C LEU A 527 3.59 10.66 14.33
N ILE A 528 2.29 10.95 14.42
CA ILE A 528 1.25 9.96 14.73
C ILE A 528 1.15 8.95 13.58
N LEU A 529 1.16 9.40 12.33
CA LEU A 529 1.15 8.53 11.15
C LEU A 529 2.40 7.64 11.08
N THR A 530 3.59 8.19 11.39
CA THR A 530 4.83 7.40 11.50
C THR A 530 4.70 6.31 12.54
N PHE A 531 4.13 6.64 13.72
CA PHE A 531 3.89 5.67 14.78
C PHE A 531 2.90 4.58 14.33
N PHE A 532 1.78 4.94 13.71
CA PHE A 532 0.82 3.96 13.21
C PHE A 532 1.40 3.09 12.10
N PHE A 533 2.13 3.66 11.16
CA PHE A 533 2.77 2.91 10.09
C PHE A 533 3.81 1.90 10.62
N ARG A 534 4.60 2.25 11.64
CA ARG A 534 5.66 1.39 12.17
C ARG A 534 5.18 0.37 13.21
N TYR A 535 4.13 0.66 13.97
CA TYR A 535 3.74 -0.14 15.14
C TYR A 535 2.27 -0.59 15.15
N MET A 536 1.44 -0.04 14.28
CA MET A 536 0.00 -0.33 14.19
C MET A 536 -0.48 -0.33 12.74
N ARG A 537 0.32 -0.91 11.85
CA ARG A 537 0.07 -0.88 10.41
C ARG A 537 -1.27 -1.51 10.05
N GLU A 538 -1.66 -2.57 10.75
CA GLU A 538 -2.92 -3.27 10.58
C GLU A 538 -4.15 -2.36 10.78
N LEU A 539 -4.04 -1.33 11.64
CA LEU A 539 -5.11 -0.32 11.79
C LEU A 539 -5.32 0.51 10.52
N ILE A 540 -4.24 0.83 9.80
CA ILE A 540 -4.31 1.57 8.54
C ILE A 540 -4.88 0.65 7.45
N GLU A 541 -4.35 -0.55 7.32
CA GLU A 541 -4.74 -1.54 6.31
C GLU A 541 -6.21 -1.97 6.46
N SER A 542 -6.69 -2.05 7.71
CA SER A 542 -8.11 -2.35 8.01
C SER A 542 -9.04 -1.13 7.91
N GLY A 543 -8.53 0.05 7.51
CA GLY A 543 -9.34 1.23 7.27
C GLY A 543 -9.87 1.94 8.51
N HIS A 544 -9.15 1.87 9.64
CA HIS A 544 -9.58 2.46 10.91
C HIS A 544 -9.01 3.86 11.16
N VAL A 545 -8.03 4.35 10.39
CA VAL A 545 -7.31 5.60 10.64
C VAL A 545 -7.81 6.71 9.73
N TYR A 546 -8.18 7.84 10.33
CA TYR A 546 -8.72 9.01 9.63
C TYR A 546 -8.03 10.29 10.10
N ILE A 547 -8.03 11.31 9.23
CA ILE A 547 -7.65 12.68 9.56
C ILE A 547 -8.90 13.55 9.46
N ALA A 548 -9.17 14.33 10.51
CA ALA A 548 -10.22 15.34 10.49
C ALA A 548 -9.75 16.58 9.71
N THR A 549 -10.65 17.14 8.91
CA THR A 549 -10.38 18.34 8.12
C THR A 549 -11.22 19.51 8.63
N PRO A 550 -10.75 20.28 9.61
CA PRO A 550 -11.47 21.45 10.09
C PRO A 550 -11.45 22.56 9.04
N PRO A 551 -12.44 23.49 9.04
CA PRO A 551 -12.44 24.62 8.12
C PRO A 551 -11.33 25.63 8.47
N LEU A 552 -10.78 26.26 7.42
CA LEU A 552 -9.76 27.31 7.57
C LEU A 552 -10.38 28.68 7.83
N TYR A 553 -11.61 28.91 7.37
CA TYR A 553 -12.26 30.22 7.42
C TYR A 553 -13.70 30.16 7.91
N LEU A 554 -14.10 31.19 8.62
CA LEU A 554 -15.48 31.53 8.91
C LEU A 554 -15.82 32.86 8.25
N VAL A 555 -16.77 32.85 7.32
CA VAL A 555 -17.30 34.03 6.62
C VAL A 555 -18.64 34.38 7.24
N LYS A 556 -18.74 35.61 7.81
CA LYS A 556 -19.95 36.09 8.48
C LYS A 556 -20.54 37.31 7.79
N LYS A 557 -21.88 37.32 7.68
CA LYS A 557 -22.67 38.51 7.35
C LYS A 557 -23.90 38.61 8.23
N GLY A 558 -23.86 39.50 9.20
CA GLY A 558 -24.91 39.57 10.24
C GLY A 558 -25.02 38.25 11.01
N SER A 559 -26.20 37.65 10.99
CA SER A 559 -26.46 36.34 11.64
C SER A 559 -26.08 35.14 10.78
N LYS A 560 -25.80 35.33 9.49
CA LYS A 560 -25.43 34.22 8.57
C LYS A 560 -23.96 33.89 8.73
N LYS A 561 -23.67 32.58 8.95
CA LYS A 561 -22.32 32.03 9.09
C LYS A 561 -22.15 30.97 7.99
N ARG A 562 -21.00 30.98 7.29
CA ARG A 562 -20.58 29.90 6.38
C ARG A 562 -19.10 29.60 6.61
N TYR A 563 -18.73 28.34 6.51
CA TYR A 563 -17.35 27.91 6.66
C TYR A 563 -16.73 27.61 5.28
N ALA A 564 -15.42 27.78 5.16
CA ALA A 564 -14.66 27.47 3.96
C ALA A 564 -13.38 26.71 4.31
N TRP A 565 -13.03 25.74 3.49
CA TRP A 565 -11.86 24.87 3.65
C TRP A 565 -10.70 25.26 2.73
N SER A 566 -10.92 26.22 1.84
CA SER A 566 -9.89 26.76 0.93
C SER A 566 -10.08 28.26 0.72
N ASP A 567 -9.02 28.93 0.22
CA ASP A 567 -9.08 30.34 -0.16
C ASP A 567 -10.14 30.57 -1.24
N LYS A 568 -10.21 29.66 -2.22
CA LYS A 568 -11.19 29.72 -3.30
C LYS A 568 -12.63 29.70 -2.78
N GLU A 569 -12.95 28.75 -1.90
CA GLU A 569 -14.27 28.69 -1.27
C GLU A 569 -14.59 29.93 -0.45
N ARG A 570 -13.60 30.45 0.31
CA ARG A 570 -13.74 31.70 1.06
C ARG A 570 -14.16 32.85 0.16
N ASP A 571 -13.48 33.01 -0.98
CA ASP A 571 -13.71 34.10 -1.92
C ASP A 571 -15.07 33.93 -2.62
N GLU A 572 -15.42 32.72 -3.06
CA GLU A 572 -16.74 32.40 -3.62
C GLU A 572 -17.87 32.71 -2.62
N ILE A 573 -17.68 32.35 -1.34
CA ILE A 573 -18.66 32.65 -0.29
C ILE A 573 -18.75 34.15 -0.06
N ALA A 574 -17.60 34.86 -0.01
CA ALA A 574 -17.56 36.30 0.18
C ALA A 574 -18.27 37.04 -0.94
N ASP A 575 -18.03 36.65 -2.20
CA ASP A 575 -18.63 37.22 -3.39
C ASP A 575 -20.14 36.94 -3.48
N SER A 576 -20.61 35.83 -2.93
CA SER A 576 -22.05 35.49 -2.87
C SER A 576 -22.85 36.48 -2.01
N TYR A 577 -22.18 37.26 -1.19
CA TYR A 577 -22.80 38.24 -0.31
C TYR A 577 -22.68 39.63 -0.91
N SER A 578 -23.80 40.34 -1.19
CA SER A 578 -23.83 41.73 -1.56
C SER A 578 -23.43 42.64 -0.38
N GLY A 579 -22.19 43.20 -0.38
CA GLY A 579 -21.65 44.12 0.64
C GLY A 579 -20.70 43.43 1.65
N GLY A 580 -20.08 44.23 2.52
CA GLY A 580 -18.99 43.80 3.37
C GLY A 580 -19.30 42.57 4.27
N VAL A 581 -18.39 41.61 4.28
CA VAL A 581 -18.39 40.42 5.10
C VAL A 581 -17.25 40.48 6.12
N SER A 582 -17.42 39.81 7.25
CA SER A 582 -16.33 39.59 8.22
C SER A 582 -15.76 38.19 7.96
N ILE A 583 -14.46 38.11 7.71
CA ILE A 583 -13.73 36.84 7.52
C ILE A 583 -12.85 36.63 8.74
N GLN A 584 -13.01 35.49 9.39
CA GLN A 584 -12.15 35.02 10.47
C GLN A 584 -11.38 33.81 9.96
N ARG A 585 -10.05 33.83 10.06
CA ARG A 585 -9.19 32.68 9.78
C ARG A 585 -8.95 31.94 11.09
N TYR A 586 -9.09 30.62 11.06
CA TYR A 586 -8.72 29.73 12.15
C TYR A 586 -7.28 29.24 11.94
N LYS A 587 -6.42 29.47 12.93
CA LYS A 587 -5.04 28.95 12.96
C LYS A 587 -4.94 27.68 13.79
N GLY A 588 -5.87 27.47 14.73
CA GLY A 588 -5.90 26.27 15.55
C GLY A 588 -7.31 25.94 16.04
N LEU A 589 -7.50 24.69 16.42
CA LEU A 589 -8.76 24.13 16.96
C LEU A 589 -9.20 24.84 18.25
N GLY A 590 -8.23 25.36 19.02
CA GLY A 590 -8.49 26.12 20.24
C GLY A 590 -9.17 27.47 20.01
N GLU A 591 -9.19 27.99 18.78
CA GLU A 591 -9.89 29.22 18.41
C GLU A 591 -11.39 28.99 18.14
N MET A 592 -11.80 27.73 17.98
CA MET A 592 -13.20 27.34 17.83
C MET A 592 -13.84 27.10 19.19
N ASN A 593 -15.09 27.52 19.33
CA ASN A 593 -15.88 27.06 20.46
C ASN A 593 -16.43 25.63 20.20
N ALA A 594 -16.97 25.00 21.25
CA ALA A 594 -17.43 23.63 21.19
C ALA A 594 -18.53 23.37 20.13
N GLU A 595 -19.45 24.33 19.93
CA GLU A 595 -20.50 24.27 18.94
C GLU A 595 -19.94 24.34 17.51
N GLN A 596 -18.99 25.24 17.27
CA GLN A 596 -18.32 25.37 15.97
C GLN A 596 -17.56 24.10 15.61
N LEU A 597 -16.81 23.54 16.56
CA LEU A 597 -16.05 22.32 16.37
C LEU A 597 -16.96 21.12 16.10
N TRP A 598 -18.11 21.05 16.80
CA TRP A 598 -19.15 20.06 16.52
C TRP A 598 -19.68 20.20 15.10
N ASP A 599 -20.20 21.37 14.75
CA ASP A 599 -20.89 21.62 13.48
C ASP A 599 -20.02 21.38 12.25
N THR A 600 -18.70 21.56 12.37
CA THR A 600 -17.79 21.54 11.21
C THR A 600 -16.91 20.29 11.11
N THR A 601 -16.54 19.72 12.27
CA THR A 601 -15.43 18.75 12.32
C THR A 601 -15.80 17.43 13.01
N MET A 602 -16.75 17.45 13.96
CA MET A 602 -17.08 16.27 14.75
C MET A 602 -18.43 15.65 14.42
N ASN A 603 -19.40 16.42 13.92
CA ASN A 603 -20.72 15.92 13.58
C ASN A 603 -20.66 15.00 12.34
N PRO A 604 -21.07 13.72 12.47
CA PRO A 604 -21.04 12.76 11.35
C PRO A 604 -21.78 13.19 10.09
N GLU A 605 -22.81 14.05 10.22
CA GLU A 605 -23.62 14.51 9.09
C GLU A 605 -22.92 15.55 8.21
N PHE A 606 -21.99 16.34 8.77
CA PHE A 606 -21.43 17.52 8.07
C PHE A 606 -19.91 17.50 7.99
N ARG A 607 -19.22 16.69 8.79
CA ARG A 607 -17.76 16.63 8.85
C ARG A 607 -17.16 15.97 7.61
N THR A 608 -15.93 16.39 7.29
CA THR A 608 -15.10 15.70 6.31
C THR A 608 -13.98 14.96 7.04
N LEU A 609 -13.89 13.65 6.83
CA LEU A 609 -12.81 12.79 7.30
C LEU A 609 -12.07 12.22 6.10
N ARG A 610 -10.74 12.34 6.10
CA ARG A 610 -9.85 11.73 5.11
C ARG A 610 -9.38 10.38 5.63
N LEU A 611 -9.79 9.29 4.97
CA LEU A 611 -9.29 7.94 5.26
C LEU A 611 -7.81 7.85 4.87
N ILE A 612 -7.00 7.27 5.74
CA ILE A 612 -5.58 7.00 5.47
C ILE A 612 -5.46 5.59 4.93
N GLN A 613 -4.78 5.47 3.79
CA GLN A 613 -4.52 4.21 3.10
C GLN A 613 -3.04 4.12 2.70
N ILE A 614 -2.53 2.91 2.57
CA ILE A 614 -1.19 2.62 2.07
C ILE A 614 -1.34 2.10 0.65
N ASP A 615 -1.02 2.93 -0.33
CA ASP A 615 -1.10 2.54 -1.75
C ASP A 615 0.09 1.67 -2.16
N ASN A 616 1.28 2.07 -1.74
CA ASN A 616 2.52 1.34 -1.96
C ASN A 616 3.34 1.33 -0.66
N ALA A 617 3.46 0.14 -0.05
CA ALA A 617 4.15 -0.01 1.22
C ALA A 617 5.65 0.32 1.13
N THR A 618 6.28 -0.01 -0.01
CA THR A 618 7.69 0.26 -0.30
C THR A 618 7.98 1.76 -0.34
N GLU A 619 7.18 2.49 -1.13
CA GLU A 619 7.35 3.93 -1.25
C GLU A 619 7.00 4.65 0.06
N THR A 620 5.96 4.19 0.75
CA THR A 620 5.57 4.72 2.06
C THR A 620 6.70 4.56 3.08
N ASP A 621 7.36 3.38 3.13
CA ASP A 621 8.53 3.15 3.98
C ASP A 621 9.67 4.12 3.65
N ARG A 622 9.99 4.26 2.36
CA ARG A 622 11.03 5.17 1.87
C ARG A 622 10.74 6.62 2.27
N VAL A 623 9.51 7.07 2.10
CA VAL A 623 9.10 8.44 2.44
C VAL A 623 9.19 8.69 3.95
N PHE A 624 8.69 7.78 4.79
CA PHE A 624 8.82 7.92 6.25
C PHE A 624 10.28 7.90 6.70
N SER A 625 11.11 6.99 6.17
CA SER A 625 12.54 6.95 6.50
C SER A 625 13.27 8.22 6.06
N MET A 626 12.96 8.76 4.90
CA MET A 626 13.56 10.00 4.39
C MET A 626 13.12 11.22 5.22
N LEU A 627 11.81 11.37 5.47
CA LEU A 627 11.29 12.55 6.16
C LEU A 627 11.56 12.53 7.67
N MET A 628 11.43 11.36 8.30
CA MET A 628 11.45 11.20 9.75
C MET A 628 12.73 10.55 10.29
N GLY A 629 13.58 9.99 9.42
CA GLY A 629 14.86 9.36 9.78
C GLY A 629 15.94 10.36 10.19
N ASP A 630 17.13 9.84 10.53
CA ASP A 630 18.25 10.65 11.03
C ASP A 630 18.97 11.44 9.92
N GLU A 631 18.94 10.93 8.68
CA GLU A 631 19.63 11.53 7.54
C GLU A 631 19.03 12.89 7.14
N VAL A 632 19.89 13.92 7.11
CA VAL A 632 19.48 15.29 6.75
C VAL A 632 19.55 15.56 5.25
N PRO A 633 20.61 15.10 4.50
CA PRO A 633 20.77 15.48 3.10
C PRO A 633 19.58 15.07 2.21
N PRO A 634 19.04 13.84 2.27
CA PRO A 634 17.91 13.45 1.44
C PRO A 634 16.64 14.24 1.72
N ARG A 635 16.42 14.56 3.00
CA ARG A 635 15.28 15.40 3.41
C ARG A 635 15.40 16.81 2.86
N ARG A 636 16.61 17.39 2.87
CA ARG A 636 16.89 18.70 2.28
C ARG A 636 16.63 18.68 0.79
N GLU A 637 17.17 17.70 0.06
CA GLU A 637 16.96 17.55 -1.37
C GLU A 637 15.48 17.44 -1.72
N PHE A 638 14.73 16.61 -0.98
CA PHE A 638 13.30 16.49 -1.15
C PHE A 638 12.57 17.83 -0.94
N ILE A 639 12.92 18.58 0.11
CA ILE A 639 12.33 19.89 0.39
C ILE A 639 12.66 20.87 -0.74
N GLU A 640 13.91 20.94 -1.18
CA GLU A 640 14.36 21.84 -2.25
C GLU A 640 13.63 21.53 -3.56
N LYS A 641 13.51 20.24 -3.92
CA LYS A 641 12.82 19.79 -5.14
C LYS A 641 11.31 20.08 -5.12
N ASN A 642 10.66 19.97 -3.96
CA ASN A 642 9.22 20.12 -3.82
C ASN A 642 8.79 21.49 -3.27
N ALA A 643 9.71 22.39 -3.01
CA ALA A 643 9.41 23.73 -2.45
C ALA A 643 8.45 24.55 -3.30
N VAL A 644 8.45 24.35 -4.62
CA VAL A 644 7.55 25.03 -5.56
C VAL A 644 6.08 24.65 -5.38
N TYR A 645 5.81 23.48 -4.79
CA TYR A 645 4.45 22.99 -4.51
C TYR A 645 4.00 23.29 -3.07
N ALA A 646 4.90 23.81 -2.23
CA ALA A 646 4.58 24.10 -0.86
C ALA A 646 3.71 25.34 -0.74
N ASN A 647 2.52 25.18 -0.22
CA ASN A 647 1.65 26.30 0.18
C ASN A 647 2.10 26.74 1.59
N ILE A 648 3.13 27.58 1.64
CA ILE A 648 3.67 28.09 2.90
C ILE A 648 2.90 29.34 3.29
N ASP A 649 2.29 29.29 4.45
CA ASP A 649 1.71 30.44 5.11
C ASP A 649 2.86 31.25 5.78
N ALA A 650 3.33 32.30 5.09
CA ALA A 650 4.41 33.16 5.55
C ALA A 650 3.87 34.31 6.42
#